data_cc2d921e8c16086b0770340f61144fcf
#
_entry.id   cc2d921e8c16086b0770340f61144fcf
#
_cell.length_a   1.000
_cell.length_b   1.000
_cell.length_c   1.000
_cell.angle_alpha   90.00
_cell.angle_beta   90.00
_cell.angle_gamma   90.00
#
_symmetry.space_group_name_H-M   'P 1'
#
loop_
_entity.id
_entity.type
_entity.pdbx_description
1 polymer ?
#
loop_
_entity_poly.entity_id
_entity_poly.type
_entity_poly.pdbx_seq_one_letter_code
_entity_poly.pdbx_strand_id
1 'polypeptide(L)'
;MRPTLRYKGVLMTSNPNKPTFNTDRSRLFKDRFAKFGITAGGIMVLIALLLIFFYLLYVVQPIFESAKVEKRASFNVANTEQIVGLGVEEQTEVAYLLDNQGEVNFYSVDKAQFGKKLKTLNATLPAQVTSFANSAPFQGHYAYGLENGTVTIVAPKFLVTFPNNERKLTPRLGYPLGEMALEVDEQGAAIKRFAFSHYEDKTAVVALTADKRVVFSSFVAEENMFTGEVEWQVERTELNVDGRVDELLMSPDTTRTFVRSANQIYVFDTRYPSEVEQIQLLSANEENANIVSSQLLAGANSLMLANDNGEISQWFEINTDSGREFQKIRSFETTKQSKLNIFTEFYRRTFFTTGQNGELGLYYTTSEAKLWQGKVSDGAIEQFAIAPRSNAALILADNKLTVLEIHNEHPEVTWSALWQEVWYEGYPEPGYIWQSTSASDDFESKFSLVPISFGTLKAALYAMLFAVPIAISAAIYTAYFMSSELRRVVKPTVEIMEALPTVILGFLAGLWLAPLIEEHLPAIVGLLVLLPLGILATALGWTKLPAVIRHKIPEGSHSILLIPVVLFIGWLSFAMSESIELWMFDGNVRQYLTNELGMTFDQRNSLVVGIAMGFAVIPTIFSIAEDAVFSVPKHLSNGSLALGATQWQTLIRVVLLTASPGIFSAVMMGLGRAVGETMIVLMATGNTPIMDWSIFQGMRTLAANIAVEMPESEVGSSHYRILFLAAFVLFIFTFIFNTVAEFVRQQLREKYSSM
;
A
#
# COMPACT_ATOMS: atom_id res chain seq x y z
N MET A 1 69.03 -48.10 -34.65
CA MET A 1 69.35 -49.31 -33.88
C MET A 1 68.81 -49.15 -32.47
N ARG A 2 67.76 -49.87 -32.13
CA ARG A 2 67.23 -49.98 -30.77
C ARG A 2 67.76 -51.28 -30.15
N PRO A 3 68.18 -51.35 -28.87
CA PRO A 3 68.31 -52.60 -28.16
C PRO A 3 67.03 -52.77 -27.25
N THR A 4 66.38 -53.87 -27.51
CA THR A 4 65.33 -54.46 -26.69
C THR A 4 65.92 -55.10 -25.44
N LEU A 5 65.57 -54.60 -24.24
CA LEU A 5 65.83 -55.30 -22.95
C LEU A 5 64.55 -56.07 -22.58
N ARG A 6 64.68 -57.41 -22.64
CA ARG A 6 63.75 -58.39 -22.08
C ARG A 6 63.92 -58.40 -20.56
N TYR A 7 62.92 -58.05 -19.80
CA TYR A 7 62.82 -58.34 -18.37
C TYR A 7 62.11 -59.67 -18.21
N LYS A 8 62.81 -60.59 -17.52
CA LYS A 8 62.32 -61.89 -17.08
C LYS A 8 61.18 -61.72 -16.07
N GLY A 9 60.05 -62.39 -16.30
CA GLY A 9 58.94 -62.48 -15.37
C GLY A 9 59.34 -63.20 -14.06
N VAL A 10 59.08 -62.47 -12.96
CA VAL A 10 58.98 -63.05 -11.63
C VAL A 10 57.51 -63.33 -11.39
N LEU A 11 57.19 -64.64 -11.33
CA LEU A 11 55.89 -65.13 -10.86
C LEU A 11 55.78 -64.78 -9.37
N MET A 12 55.02 -63.68 -9.08
CA MET A 12 54.55 -63.46 -7.73
C MET A 12 53.39 -64.39 -7.44
N THR A 13 53.62 -65.31 -6.57
CA THR A 13 52.62 -66.17 -5.94
C THR A 13 51.58 -65.34 -5.27
N SER A 14 50.31 -65.48 -5.67
CA SER A 14 49.17 -64.86 -5.06
C SER A 14 49.07 -65.23 -3.57
N ASN A 15 49.23 -64.22 -2.72
CA ASN A 15 49.02 -64.35 -1.28
C ASN A 15 47.47 -64.42 -1.02
N PRO A 16 46.91 -65.49 -0.44
CA PRO A 16 45.45 -65.68 -0.29
C PRO A 16 44.80 -64.89 0.84
N ASN A 17 45.52 -63.99 1.48
CA ASN A 17 44.93 -63.15 2.57
C ASN A 17 44.81 -61.71 2.23
N LYS A 18 44.05 -61.38 1.17
CA LYS A 18 43.38 -60.09 1.14
C LYS A 18 42.16 -60.20 2.05
N PRO A 19 41.99 -59.30 3.07
CA PRO A 19 40.78 -59.27 3.82
C PRO A 19 39.64 -58.87 2.83
N THR A 20 38.84 -59.87 2.47
CA THR A 20 37.54 -59.64 1.83
C THR A 20 36.71 -58.87 2.86
N PHE A 21 36.61 -57.56 2.71
CA PHE A 21 35.61 -56.78 3.43
C PHE A 21 34.25 -57.35 3.04
N ASN A 22 33.76 -58.25 3.85
CA ASN A 22 32.38 -58.73 3.76
C ASN A 22 31.49 -57.52 4.05
N THR A 23 31.05 -56.82 3.00
CA THR A 23 30.13 -55.73 3.14
C THR A 23 28.82 -56.32 3.62
N ASP A 24 28.60 -56.18 4.92
CA ASP A 24 27.41 -56.65 5.60
C ASP A 24 26.17 -56.11 4.83
N ARG A 25 25.29 -57.00 4.36
CA ARG A 25 24.10 -56.59 3.61
C ARG A 25 23.26 -55.54 4.34
N SER A 26 23.31 -55.56 5.68
CA SER A 26 22.68 -54.58 6.54
C SER A 26 23.27 -53.16 6.37
N ARG A 27 24.61 -53.05 6.22
CA ARG A 27 25.29 -51.77 5.97
C ARG A 27 24.94 -51.21 4.60
N LEU A 28 24.93 -52.01 3.56
CA LEU A 28 24.55 -51.60 2.21
C LEU A 28 23.09 -51.17 2.13
N PHE A 29 22.21 -51.84 2.89
CA PHE A 29 20.81 -51.44 2.99
C PHE A 29 20.65 -50.10 3.73
N LYS A 30 21.33 -49.93 4.85
CA LYS A 30 21.34 -48.65 5.60
C LYS A 30 21.90 -47.51 4.77
N ASP A 31 22.96 -47.70 4.01
CA ASP A 31 23.54 -46.69 3.12
C ASP A 31 22.59 -46.31 1.98
N ARG A 32 21.91 -47.29 1.36
CA ARG A 32 20.89 -47.02 0.32
C ARG A 32 19.69 -46.29 0.90
N PHE A 33 19.23 -46.70 2.08
CA PHE A 33 18.13 -46.07 2.75
C PHE A 33 18.48 -44.65 3.18
N ALA A 34 19.65 -44.41 3.73
CA ALA A 34 20.14 -43.09 4.08
C ALA A 34 20.29 -42.20 2.81
N LYS A 35 20.88 -42.72 1.74
CA LYS A 35 20.98 -42.03 0.46
C LYS A 35 19.61 -41.66 -0.11
N PHE A 36 18.65 -42.59 -0.09
CA PHE A 36 17.28 -42.34 -0.55
C PHE A 36 16.61 -41.27 0.33
N GLY A 37 16.72 -41.42 1.67
CA GLY A 37 16.13 -40.43 2.61
C GLY A 37 16.70 -39.03 2.44
N ILE A 38 18.02 -38.89 2.30
CA ILE A 38 18.69 -37.61 2.08
C ILE A 38 18.28 -37.01 0.71
N THR A 39 18.26 -37.84 -0.34
CA THR A 39 17.87 -37.39 -1.68
C THR A 39 16.38 -36.97 -1.71
N ALA A 40 15.49 -37.78 -1.13
CA ALA A 40 14.09 -37.48 -1.03
C ALA A 40 13.84 -36.20 -0.21
N GLY A 41 14.52 -36.04 0.93
CA GLY A 41 14.46 -34.82 1.73
C GLY A 41 14.92 -33.59 0.97
N GLY A 42 16.06 -33.69 0.25
CA GLY A 42 16.54 -32.57 -0.58
C GLY A 42 15.57 -32.19 -1.70
N ILE A 43 14.97 -33.17 -2.39
CA ILE A 43 13.96 -32.95 -3.42
C ILE A 43 12.69 -32.35 -2.80
N MET A 44 12.25 -32.83 -1.64
CA MET A 44 11.08 -32.28 -0.96
C MET A 44 11.26 -30.81 -0.56
N VAL A 45 12.44 -30.42 -0.10
CA VAL A 45 12.74 -28.99 0.20
C VAL A 45 12.63 -28.14 -1.07
N LEU A 46 13.19 -28.61 -2.20
CA LEU A 46 13.06 -27.91 -3.47
C LEU A 46 11.59 -27.78 -3.92
N ILE A 47 10.83 -28.87 -3.81
CA ILE A 47 9.40 -28.88 -4.12
C ILE A 47 8.66 -27.91 -3.18
N ALA A 48 8.95 -27.87 -1.89
CA ALA A 48 8.32 -26.97 -0.94
C ALA A 48 8.58 -25.49 -1.30
N LEU A 49 9.80 -25.13 -1.68
CA LEU A 49 10.15 -23.78 -2.14
C LEU A 49 9.39 -23.39 -3.41
N LEU A 50 9.30 -24.32 -4.38
CA LEU A 50 8.52 -24.10 -5.60
C LEU A 50 7.03 -23.97 -5.29
N LEU A 51 6.49 -24.76 -4.38
CA LEU A 51 5.08 -24.65 -3.98
C LEU A 51 4.79 -23.31 -3.29
N ILE A 52 5.68 -22.80 -2.44
CA ILE A 52 5.51 -21.46 -1.85
C ILE A 52 5.46 -20.40 -2.96
N PHE A 53 6.40 -20.44 -3.91
CA PHE A 53 6.41 -19.51 -5.04
C PHE A 53 5.10 -19.55 -5.84
N PHE A 54 4.65 -20.75 -6.24
CA PHE A 54 3.41 -20.91 -7.00
C PHE A 54 2.17 -20.56 -6.19
N TYR A 55 2.17 -20.80 -4.87
CA TYR A 55 1.08 -20.40 -4.00
C TYR A 55 0.96 -18.87 -3.90
N LEU A 56 2.07 -18.17 -3.71
CA LEU A 56 2.08 -16.70 -3.72
C LEU A 56 1.53 -16.16 -5.05
N LEU A 57 1.99 -16.72 -6.18
CA LEU A 57 1.52 -16.34 -7.49
C LEU A 57 0.02 -16.60 -7.69
N TYR A 58 -0.47 -17.76 -7.23
CA TYR A 58 -1.88 -18.13 -7.29
C TYR A 58 -2.78 -17.16 -6.53
N VAL A 59 -2.38 -16.75 -5.32
CA VAL A 59 -3.15 -15.79 -4.53
C VAL A 59 -3.15 -14.40 -5.15
N VAL A 60 -2.05 -14.01 -5.80
CA VAL A 60 -1.86 -12.69 -6.42
C VAL A 60 -2.55 -12.59 -7.78
N GLN A 61 -2.64 -13.69 -8.55
CA GLN A 61 -3.15 -13.68 -9.91
C GLN A 61 -4.48 -12.90 -10.10
N PRO A 62 -5.51 -13.08 -9.24
CA PRO A 62 -6.82 -12.44 -9.47
C PRO A 62 -6.81 -10.91 -9.47
N ILE A 63 -5.84 -10.26 -8.82
CA ILE A 63 -5.76 -8.78 -8.83
C ILE A 63 -5.40 -8.20 -10.20
N PHE A 64 -4.86 -9.01 -11.11
CA PHE A 64 -4.50 -8.62 -12.47
C PHE A 64 -5.49 -9.12 -13.51
N GLU A 65 -6.60 -9.72 -13.10
CA GLU A 65 -7.66 -10.12 -14.04
C GLU A 65 -8.38 -8.87 -14.56
N SER A 66 -8.61 -8.83 -15.87
CA SER A 66 -9.36 -7.75 -16.51
C SER A 66 -10.85 -7.84 -16.12
N ALA A 67 -11.50 -6.69 -15.96
CA ALA A 67 -12.93 -6.62 -15.75
C ALA A 67 -13.70 -7.31 -16.90
N LYS A 68 -14.81 -7.97 -16.55
CA LYS A 68 -15.72 -8.62 -17.51
C LYS A 68 -17.13 -8.14 -17.24
N VAL A 69 -17.86 -7.86 -18.32
CA VAL A 69 -19.29 -7.52 -18.30
C VAL A 69 -20.01 -8.50 -19.20
N GLU A 70 -20.93 -9.27 -18.61
CA GLU A 70 -21.66 -10.31 -19.31
C GLU A 70 -23.18 -10.07 -19.19
N LYS A 71 -23.90 -10.29 -20.29
CA LYS A 71 -25.37 -10.19 -20.29
C LYS A 71 -25.96 -11.44 -19.67
N ARG A 72 -26.64 -11.29 -18.53
CA ARG A 72 -27.30 -12.41 -17.84
C ARG A 72 -28.64 -12.77 -18.47
N ALA A 73 -29.57 -11.83 -18.54
CA ALA A 73 -30.91 -12.02 -19.08
C ALA A 73 -31.59 -10.68 -19.36
N SER A 74 -32.69 -10.69 -20.14
CA SER A 74 -33.48 -9.50 -20.42
C SER A 74 -34.99 -9.86 -20.51
N PHE A 75 -35.86 -8.90 -20.17
CA PHE A 75 -37.30 -9.01 -20.35
C PHE A 75 -37.90 -7.68 -20.80
N ASN A 76 -39.08 -7.74 -21.41
CA ASN A 76 -39.76 -6.55 -21.91
C ASN A 76 -40.46 -5.80 -20.77
N VAL A 77 -40.35 -4.48 -20.78
CA VAL A 77 -41.03 -3.56 -19.88
C VAL A 77 -41.93 -2.67 -20.68
N ALA A 78 -43.18 -2.43 -20.23
CA ALA A 78 -44.10 -1.53 -20.87
C ALA A 78 -43.85 -0.07 -20.44
N ASN A 79 -44.19 0.90 -21.30
CA ASN A 79 -44.14 2.34 -21.02
C ASN A 79 -42.76 2.87 -20.56
N THR A 80 -41.71 2.42 -21.19
CA THR A 80 -40.33 2.80 -20.82
C THR A 80 -40.10 4.32 -20.94
N GLU A 81 -40.76 5.01 -21.83
CA GLU A 81 -40.67 6.47 -22.00
C GLU A 81 -41.07 7.29 -20.76
N GLN A 82 -41.84 6.68 -19.84
CA GLN A 82 -42.28 7.31 -18.59
C GLN A 82 -41.32 7.02 -17.43
N ILE A 83 -40.37 6.10 -17.60
CA ILE A 83 -39.46 5.70 -16.55
C ILE A 83 -38.37 6.74 -16.38
N VAL A 84 -38.26 7.31 -15.19
CA VAL A 84 -37.31 8.38 -14.81
C VAL A 84 -36.24 7.87 -13.84
N GLY A 85 -36.47 6.74 -13.17
CA GLY A 85 -35.52 6.18 -12.23
C GLY A 85 -35.47 4.64 -12.30
N LEU A 86 -34.29 4.08 -12.07
CA LEU A 86 -34.01 2.66 -12.07
C LEU A 86 -33.12 2.32 -10.88
N GLY A 87 -33.36 1.18 -10.26
CA GLY A 87 -32.51 0.68 -9.21
C GLY A 87 -32.71 -0.82 -8.94
N VAL A 88 -31.84 -1.37 -8.10
CA VAL A 88 -31.84 -2.80 -7.78
C VAL A 88 -31.50 -3.02 -6.30
N GLU A 89 -32.09 -4.04 -5.72
CA GLU A 89 -31.83 -4.48 -4.36
C GLU A 89 -30.41 -5.06 -4.22
N GLU A 90 -29.85 -4.99 -3.03
CA GLU A 90 -28.47 -5.32 -2.70
C GLU A 90 -27.99 -6.68 -3.22
N GLN A 91 -28.82 -7.73 -3.18
CA GLN A 91 -28.44 -9.07 -3.67
C GLN A 91 -28.87 -9.32 -5.13
N THR A 92 -29.34 -8.28 -5.83
CA THR A 92 -29.76 -8.36 -7.23
C THR A 92 -30.89 -9.37 -7.45
N GLU A 93 -31.86 -9.41 -6.52
CA GLU A 93 -33.05 -10.25 -6.62
C GLU A 93 -34.28 -9.47 -7.13
N VAL A 94 -34.38 -8.16 -6.83
CA VAL A 94 -35.51 -7.31 -7.20
C VAL A 94 -35.02 -6.02 -7.82
N ALA A 95 -35.45 -5.75 -9.03
CA ALA A 95 -35.33 -4.43 -9.69
C ALA A 95 -36.56 -3.57 -9.43
N TYR A 96 -36.38 -2.26 -9.37
CA TYR A 96 -37.49 -1.30 -9.28
C TYR A 96 -37.33 -0.16 -10.26
N LEU A 97 -38.46 0.24 -10.82
CA LEU A 97 -38.57 1.30 -11.83
C LEU A 97 -39.52 2.35 -11.31
N LEU A 98 -39.09 3.62 -11.32
CA LEU A 98 -39.87 4.77 -10.92
C LEU A 98 -40.29 5.49 -12.19
N ASP A 99 -41.59 5.84 -12.27
CA ASP A 99 -42.11 6.64 -13.40
C ASP A 99 -42.26 8.10 -13.06
N ASN A 100 -42.62 8.90 -14.07
CA ASN A 100 -42.84 10.33 -13.95
C ASN A 100 -44.19 10.69 -13.33
N GLN A 101 -45.00 9.71 -12.87
CA GLN A 101 -46.27 9.94 -12.17
C GLN A 101 -46.19 9.51 -10.70
N GLY A 102 -45.03 9.00 -10.25
CA GLY A 102 -44.85 8.53 -8.88
C GLY A 102 -45.18 7.05 -8.68
N GLU A 103 -45.41 6.29 -9.77
CA GLU A 103 -45.59 4.84 -9.70
C GLU A 103 -44.22 4.13 -9.58
N VAL A 104 -44.07 3.21 -8.66
CA VAL A 104 -42.86 2.41 -8.47
C VAL A 104 -43.18 0.93 -8.71
N ASN A 105 -42.63 0.38 -9.76
CA ASN A 105 -42.84 -0.97 -10.23
C ASN A 105 -41.68 -1.89 -9.84
N PHE A 106 -41.99 -2.97 -9.14
CA PHE A 106 -40.98 -3.95 -8.67
C PHE A 106 -41.06 -5.22 -9.50
N TYR A 107 -39.92 -5.64 -10.04
CA TYR A 107 -39.77 -6.85 -10.86
C TYR A 107 -38.74 -7.81 -10.24
N SER A 108 -39.03 -9.11 -10.29
CA SER A 108 -38.05 -10.11 -9.93
C SER A 108 -36.97 -10.20 -11.01
N VAL A 109 -35.71 -10.12 -10.60
CA VAL A 109 -34.53 -10.38 -11.45
C VAL A 109 -33.78 -11.64 -10.97
N ASP A 110 -34.36 -12.36 -10.02
CA ASP A 110 -33.88 -13.68 -9.63
C ASP A 110 -34.14 -14.73 -10.71
N LYS A 111 -33.25 -15.73 -10.81
CA LYS A 111 -33.29 -16.80 -11.84
C LYS A 111 -34.59 -17.56 -11.86
N ALA A 112 -35.23 -17.76 -10.68
CA ALA A 112 -36.45 -18.57 -10.55
C ALA A 112 -37.71 -17.86 -11.09
N GLN A 113 -37.81 -16.53 -10.96
CA GLN A 113 -39.01 -15.75 -11.34
C GLN A 113 -38.65 -14.54 -12.22
N PHE A 114 -37.67 -14.68 -13.05
CA PHE A 114 -37.12 -13.60 -13.86
C PHE A 114 -38.17 -12.87 -14.72
N GLY A 115 -38.24 -11.54 -14.61
CA GLY A 115 -39.17 -10.69 -15.34
C GLY A 115 -40.58 -10.61 -14.77
N LYS A 116 -40.88 -11.32 -13.66
CA LYS A 116 -42.20 -11.25 -13.05
C LYS A 116 -42.39 -9.97 -12.29
N LYS A 117 -43.45 -9.22 -12.57
CA LYS A 117 -43.87 -8.05 -11.79
C LYS A 117 -44.37 -8.53 -10.41
N LEU A 118 -43.71 -8.06 -9.35
CA LEU A 118 -43.97 -8.45 -7.96
C LEU A 118 -45.02 -7.55 -7.31
N LYS A 119 -44.88 -6.23 -7.48
CA LYS A 119 -45.73 -5.25 -6.82
C LYS A 119 -45.63 -3.89 -7.56
N THR A 120 -46.69 -3.12 -7.40
CA THR A 120 -46.73 -1.66 -7.76
C THR A 120 -47.06 -0.88 -6.52
N LEU A 121 -46.34 0.19 -6.27
CA LEU A 121 -46.61 1.15 -5.18
C LEU A 121 -46.64 2.55 -5.76
N ASN A 122 -47.52 3.43 -5.23
CA ASN A 122 -47.62 4.81 -5.64
C ASN A 122 -47.04 5.72 -4.55
N ALA A 123 -46.23 6.69 -4.93
CA ALA A 123 -45.80 7.75 -4.05
C ALA A 123 -46.94 8.67 -3.68
N THR A 124 -46.97 9.17 -2.45
CA THR A 124 -47.94 10.19 -2.01
C THR A 124 -47.46 11.56 -2.52
N LEU A 125 -48.08 12.07 -3.59
CA LEU A 125 -47.69 13.32 -4.23
C LEU A 125 -48.84 14.35 -4.10
N PRO A 126 -48.59 15.53 -3.48
CA PRO A 126 -49.63 16.54 -3.29
C PRO A 126 -49.96 17.35 -4.55
N ALA A 127 -49.12 17.32 -5.60
CA ALA A 127 -49.28 18.03 -6.86
C ALA A 127 -48.72 17.22 -8.03
N GLN A 128 -48.84 17.74 -9.26
CA GLN A 128 -48.33 17.11 -10.46
C GLN A 128 -46.79 17.13 -10.49
N VAL A 129 -46.19 16.05 -10.95
CA VAL A 129 -44.72 15.92 -11.10
C VAL A 129 -44.24 16.76 -12.30
N THR A 130 -43.23 17.57 -12.08
CA THR A 130 -42.60 18.41 -13.11
C THR A 130 -41.14 18.07 -13.36
N SER A 131 -40.51 17.43 -12.39
CA SER A 131 -39.09 17.03 -12.47
C SER A 131 -38.79 15.85 -11.55
N PHE A 132 -37.62 15.23 -11.76
CA PHE A 132 -37.16 14.08 -10.99
C PHE A 132 -35.66 14.23 -10.75
N ALA A 133 -35.21 13.78 -9.59
CA ALA A 133 -33.79 13.70 -9.24
C ALA A 133 -33.52 12.47 -8.35
N ASN A 134 -32.30 11.98 -8.39
CA ASN A 134 -31.76 10.93 -7.49
C ASN A 134 -30.63 11.53 -6.66
N SER A 135 -30.53 11.09 -5.42
CA SER A 135 -29.39 11.39 -4.56
C SER A 135 -28.14 10.64 -5.01
N ALA A 136 -27.02 10.84 -4.31
CA ALA A 136 -25.84 9.99 -4.49
C ALA A 136 -26.22 8.50 -4.35
N PRO A 137 -25.64 7.60 -5.15
CA PRO A 137 -26.05 6.19 -5.22
C PRO A 137 -26.14 5.51 -3.86
N PHE A 138 -25.19 5.74 -2.96
CA PHE A 138 -25.15 5.11 -1.63
C PHE A 138 -26.29 5.53 -0.70
N GLN A 139 -26.93 6.69 -0.94
CA GLN A 139 -28.09 7.14 -0.17
C GLN A 139 -29.38 6.44 -0.60
N GLY A 140 -29.51 6.06 -1.87
CA GLY A 140 -30.64 5.33 -2.41
C GLY A 140 -31.98 6.08 -2.33
N HIS A 141 -31.95 7.41 -2.36
CA HIS A 141 -33.12 8.27 -2.30
C HIS A 141 -33.45 8.81 -3.69
N TYR A 142 -34.72 8.92 -3.95
CA TYR A 142 -35.30 9.48 -5.18
C TYR A 142 -36.27 10.61 -4.82
N ALA A 143 -36.36 11.62 -5.65
CA ALA A 143 -37.20 12.74 -5.35
C ALA A 143 -37.99 13.23 -6.57
N TYR A 144 -39.22 13.66 -6.32
CA TYR A 144 -40.13 14.26 -7.30
C TYR A 144 -40.30 15.74 -7.02
N GLY A 145 -39.92 16.57 -7.98
CA GLY A 145 -40.21 18.01 -7.97
C GLY A 145 -41.60 18.26 -8.53
N LEU A 146 -42.38 19.12 -7.88
CA LEU A 146 -43.80 19.29 -8.12
C LEU A 146 -44.12 20.69 -8.65
N GLU A 147 -45.32 20.82 -9.23
CA GLU A 147 -45.83 22.05 -9.84
C GLU A 147 -46.01 23.20 -8.82
N ASN A 148 -46.21 22.86 -7.55
CA ASN A 148 -46.44 23.80 -6.46
C ASN A 148 -45.18 24.25 -5.71
N GLY A 149 -43.98 24.02 -6.25
CA GLY A 149 -42.71 24.43 -5.63
C GLY A 149 -42.23 23.51 -4.49
N THR A 150 -42.84 22.34 -4.35
CA THR A 150 -42.47 21.37 -3.32
C THR A 150 -41.72 20.19 -3.91
N VAL A 151 -41.00 19.42 -3.05
CA VAL A 151 -40.29 18.21 -3.40
C VAL A 151 -40.68 17.08 -2.43
N THR A 152 -41.02 15.91 -2.98
CA THR A 152 -41.28 14.71 -2.19
C THR A 152 -40.16 13.71 -2.38
N ILE A 153 -39.55 13.25 -1.28
CA ILE A 153 -38.45 12.30 -1.29
C ILE A 153 -38.96 10.91 -0.92
N VAL A 154 -38.60 9.90 -1.73
CA VAL A 154 -39.00 8.52 -1.56
C VAL A 154 -37.78 7.59 -1.59
N ALA A 155 -37.85 6.48 -0.88
CA ALA A 155 -36.83 5.45 -0.86
C ALA A 155 -37.46 4.07 -1.01
N PRO A 156 -37.24 3.33 -2.11
CA PRO A 156 -37.61 1.93 -2.20
C PRO A 156 -36.87 1.11 -1.13
N LYS A 157 -37.62 0.39 -0.30
CA LYS A 157 -37.09 -0.43 0.80
C LYS A 157 -37.65 -1.84 0.70
N PHE A 158 -36.93 -2.79 1.28
CA PHE A 158 -37.30 -4.21 1.26
C PHE A 158 -37.37 -4.75 2.69
N LEU A 159 -38.53 -5.29 3.05
CA LEU A 159 -38.64 -6.06 4.28
C LEU A 159 -38.22 -7.51 3.99
N VAL A 160 -37.14 -7.93 4.65
CA VAL A 160 -36.63 -9.29 4.55
C VAL A 160 -37.28 -10.14 5.61
N THR A 161 -37.93 -11.23 5.20
CA THR A 161 -38.52 -12.26 6.10
C THR A 161 -38.05 -13.64 5.69
N PHE A 162 -38.08 -14.60 6.61
CA PHE A 162 -37.62 -15.98 6.36
C PHE A 162 -38.72 -17.00 6.67
N PRO A 163 -39.89 -16.98 5.96
CA PRO A 163 -40.88 -18.00 6.12
C PRO A 163 -40.30 -19.35 5.64
N ASN A 164 -40.42 -20.38 6.46
CA ASN A 164 -39.90 -21.74 6.18
C ASN A 164 -38.40 -21.79 5.84
N ASN A 165 -37.59 -20.90 6.42
CA ASN A 165 -36.16 -20.72 6.13
C ASN A 165 -35.82 -20.24 4.68
N GLU A 166 -36.81 -19.78 3.92
CA GLU A 166 -36.60 -19.18 2.62
C GLU A 166 -36.61 -17.66 2.75
N ARG A 167 -35.63 -16.97 2.13
CA ARG A 167 -35.58 -15.52 2.09
C ARG A 167 -36.69 -14.97 1.20
N LYS A 168 -37.52 -14.12 1.78
CA LYS A 168 -38.62 -13.46 1.06
C LYS A 168 -38.52 -11.97 1.20
N LEU A 169 -38.43 -11.27 0.06
CA LEU A 169 -38.42 -9.83 -0.03
C LEU A 169 -39.84 -9.29 -0.24
N THR A 170 -40.23 -8.32 0.59
CA THR A 170 -41.50 -7.60 0.43
C THR A 170 -41.18 -6.12 0.15
N PRO A 171 -41.45 -5.63 -1.09
CA PRO A 171 -41.20 -4.24 -1.43
C PRO A 171 -42.08 -3.29 -0.64
N ARG A 172 -41.50 -2.18 -0.18
CA ARG A 172 -42.13 -1.06 0.50
C ARG A 172 -41.60 0.24 -0.07
N LEU A 173 -42.37 1.31 0.03
CA LEU A 173 -41.92 2.68 -0.24
C LEU A 173 -41.78 3.38 1.10
N GLY A 174 -40.57 3.86 1.40
CA GLY A 174 -40.25 4.63 2.58
C GLY A 174 -40.21 6.13 2.24
N TYR A 175 -40.46 6.96 3.24
CA TYR A 175 -40.31 8.40 3.18
C TYR A 175 -39.28 8.82 4.24
N PRO A 176 -38.02 9.01 3.87
CA PRO A 176 -36.96 9.30 4.85
C PRO A 176 -37.21 10.53 5.71
N LEU A 177 -37.92 11.53 5.15
CA LEU A 177 -38.21 12.80 5.80
C LEU A 177 -39.71 12.94 6.18
N GLY A 178 -40.45 11.86 6.17
CA GLY A 178 -41.92 11.85 6.35
C GLY A 178 -42.67 11.99 5.02
N GLU A 179 -43.98 11.79 5.08
CA GLU A 179 -44.85 11.82 3.90
C GLU A 179 -45.20 13.26 3.43
N MET A 180 -44.82 14.29 4.20
CA MET A 180 -45.05 15.69 3.82
C MET A 180 -43.98 16.13 2.81
N ALA A 181 -44.45 16.79 1.74
CA ALA A 181 -43.55 17.38 0.77
C ALA A 181 -42.79 18.57 1.35
N LEU A 182 -41.52 18.72 1.04
CA LEU A 182 -40.68 19.82 1.45
C LEU A 182 -40.99 21.05 0.57
N GLU A 183 -41.31 22.19 1.18
CA GLU A 183 -41.50 23.46 0.48
C GLU A 183 -40.12 24.06 0.15
N VAL A 184 -39.70 23.91 -1.12
CA VAL A 184 -38.40 24.40 -1.60
C VAL A 184 -38.49 25.88 -2.03
N ASP A 185 -39.55 26.26 -2.72
CA ASP A 185 -39.79 27.63 -3.16
C ASP A 185 -40.99 28.26 -2.45
N GLU A 186 -40.75 29.31 -1.68
CA GLU A 186 -41.84 30.06 -0.98
C GLU A 186 -42.85 30.69 -1.93
N GLN A 187 -42.46 31.02 -3.17
CA GLN A 187 -43.35 31.59 -4.17
C GLN A 187 -44.20 30.54 -4.86
N GLY A 188 -43.95 29.23 -4.58
CA GLY A 188 -44.74 28.15 -5.14
C GLY A 188 -44.56 27.92 -6.64
N ALA A 189 -43.44 28.37 -7.22
CA ALA A 189 -43.17 28.17 -8.64
C ALA A 189 -42.76 26.71 -8.91
N ALA A 190 -43.23 26.12 -10.01
CA ALA A 190 -42.98 24.75 -10.39
C ALA A 190 -41.48 24.44 -10.49
N ILE A 191 -41.04 23.30 -9.96
CA ILE A 191 -39.64 22.87 -9.96
C ILE A 191 -39.27 22.23 -11.31
N LYS A 192 -38.46 22.90 -12.11
CA LYS A 192 -38.07 22.43 -13.46
C LYS A 192 -36.90 21.45 -13.45
N ARG A 193 -35.92 21.67 -12.57
CA ARG A 193 -34.75 20.81 -12.29
C ARG A 193 -34.37 21.02 -10.86
N PHE A 194 -33.79 19.98 -10.24
CA PHE A 194 -33.25 20.11 -8.90
C PHE A 194 -32.21 19.01 -8.63
N ALA A 195 -31.38 19.25 -7.63
CA ALA A 195 -30.55 18.26 -6.99
C ALA A 195 -30.75 18.33 -5.48
N PHE A 196 -30.60 17.25 -4.79
CA PHE A 196 -30.79 17.19 -3.36
C PHE A 196 -29.81 16.21 -2.71
N SER A 197 -29.59 16.40 -1.42
CA SER A 197 -28.87 15.46 -0.57
C SER A 197 -29.44 15.48 0.84
N HIS A 198 -29.36 14.33 1.51
CA HIS A 198 -29.71 14.19 2.91
C HIS A 198 -28.50 13.64 3.66
N TYR A 199 -28.02 14.40 4.62
CA TYR A 199 -26.85 14.04 5.42
C TYR A 199 -27.13 14.31 6.90
N GLU A 200 -27.07 13.25 7.71
CA GLU A 200 -27.42 13.28 9.14
C GLU A 200 -28.85 13.84 9.37
N ASP A 201 -28.97 15.00 9.99
CA ASP A 201 -30.22 15.70 10.30
C ASP A 201 -30.54 16.81 9.28
N LYS A 202 -29.64 17.07 8.33
CA LYS A 202 -29.74 18.13 7.32
C LYS A 202 -30.14 17.57 5.96
N THR A 203 -31.17 18.18 5.35
CA THR A 203 -31.51 17.98 3.94
C THR A 203 -31.34 19.28 3.18
N ALA A 204 -30.64 19.23 2.06
CA ALA A 204 -30.49 20.39 1.21
C ALA A 204 -31.01 20.10 -0.20
N VAL A 205 -31.63 21.08 -0.80
CA VAL A 205 -32.19 21.05 -2.16
C VAL A 205 -31.76 22.29 -2.89
N VAL A 206 -31.19 22.14 -4.08
CA VAL A 206 -31.02 23.25 -5.04
C VAL A 206 -31.95 23.05 -6.20
N ALA A 207 -32.77 24.04 -6.54
CA ALA A 207 -33.80 23.91 -7.55
C ALA A 207 -33.83 25.10 -8.53
N LEU A 208 -34.02 24.76 -9.80
CA LEU A 208 -34.40 25.71 -10.86
C LEU A 208 -35.91 25.77 -10.95
N THR A 209 -36.49 26.92 -10.69
CA THR A 209 -37.92 27.17 -10.74
C THR A 209 -38.39 27.55 -12.16
N ALA A 210 -39.71 27.52 -12.37
CA ALA A 210 -40.29 27.86 -13.67
C ALA A 210 -40.09 29.34 -14.08
N ASP A 211 -39.93 30.23 -13.13
CA ASP A 211 -39.58 31.64 -13.28
C ASP A 211 -38.06 31.90 -13.41
N LYS A 212 -37.26 30.84 -13.55
CA LYS A 212 -35.82 30.83 -13.79
C LYS A 212 -34.94 31.26 -12.60
N ARG A 213 -35.44 31.27 -11.39
CA ARG A 213 -34.61 31.43 -10.18
C ARG A 213 -33.93 30.12 -9.84
N VAL A 214 -32.73 30.20 -9.31
CA VAL A 214 -32.03 29.08 -8.70
C VAL A 214 -32.09 29.26 -7.20
N VAL A 215 -32.89 28.42 -6.53
CA VAL A 215 -33.12 28.50 -5.08
C VAL A 215 -32.41 27.35 -4.38
N PHE A 216 -31.56 27.68 -3.41
CA PHE A 216 -31.01 26.76 -2.46
C PHE A 216 -31.84 26.77 -1.17
N SER A 217 -32.30 25.61 -0.71
CA SER A 217 -33.10 25.46 0.50
C SER A 217 -32.49 24.38 1.40
N SER A 218 -32.25 24.72 2.65
CA SER A 218 -31.73 23.82 3.68
C SER A 218 -32.82 23.56 4.72
N PHE A 219 -33.01 22.32 5.07
CA PHE A 219 -33.95 21.81 6.05
C PHE A 219 -33.18 21.05 7.13
N VAL A 220 -33.20 21.57 8.36
CA VAL A 220 -32.57 20.90 9.52
C VAL A 220 -33.70 20.44 10.45
N ALA A 221 -33.64 19.14 10.82
CA ALA A 221 -34.60 18.56 11.73
C ALA A 221 -34.16 18.83 13.18
N GLU A 222 -34.94 19.53 13.97
CA GLU A 222 -34.74 19.68 15.40
C GLU A 222 -35.81 18.88 16.16
N GLU A 223 -35.39 17.84 16.87
CA GLU A 223 -36.27 17.07 17.74
C GLU A 223 -36.39 17.77 19.09
N ASN A 224 -37.59 18.13 19.46
CA ASN A 224 -37.89 18.65 20.76
C ASN A 224 -37.74 17.57 21.82
N MET A 225 -36.68 17.66 22.63
CA MET A 225 -36.32 16.66 23.65
C MET A 225 -37.43 16.36 24.67
N PHE A 226 -38.45 17.20 24.80
CA PHE A 226 -39.56 17.03 25.75
C PHE A 226 -40.80 16.43 25.12
N THR A 227 -41.10 16.75 23.85
CA THR A 227 -42.34 16.31 23.17
C THR A 227 -42.08 15.19 22.14
N GLY A 228 -40.81 15.02 21.70
CA GLY A 228 -40.43 14.14 20.61
C GLY A 228 -40.96 14.61 19.23
N GLU A 229 -41.48 15.84 19.14
CA GLU A 229 -41.89 16.42 17.88
C GLU A 229 -40.72 16.98 17.10
N VAL A 230 -40.69 16.73 15.79
CA VAL A 230 -39.64 17.22 14.91
C VAL A 230 -40.12 18.53 14.29
N GLU A 231 -39.40 19.61 14.56
CA GLU A 231 -39.57 20.90 13.92
C GLU A 231 -38.51 21.10 12.85
N TRP A 232 -38.90 21.63 11.68
CA TRP A 232 -37.98 21.90 10.60
C TRP A 232 -37.54 23.35 10.62
N GLN A 233 -36.24 23.59 10.81
CA GLN A 233 -35.65 24.91 10.52
C GLN A 233 -35.33 24.95 9.02
N VAL A 234 -35.86 25.96 8.36
CA VAL A 234 -35.75 26.13 6.90
C VAL A 234 -35.07 27.44 6.59
N GLU A 235 -33.95 27.37 5.90
CA GLU A 235 -33.24 28.54 5.36
C GLU A 235 -33.19 28.45 3.83
N ARG A 236 -33.42 29.59 3.16
CA ARG A 236 -33.47 29.67 1.70
C ARG A 236 -32.60 30.82 1.21
N THR A 237 -31.86 30.58 0.12
CA THR A 237 -31.00 31.57 -0.51
C THR A 237 -31.11 31.44 -2.03
N GLU A 238 -31.28 32.55 -2.72
CA GLU A 238 -31.26 32.58 -4.17
C GLU A 238 -29.83 32.70 -4.68
N LEU A 239 -29.45 31.77 -5.59
CA LEU A 239 -28.09 31.70 -6.17
C LEU A 239 -28.05 32.51 -7.47
N ASN A 240 -27.10 33.41 -7.57
CA ASN A 240 -26.89 34.20 -8.78
C ASN A 240 -26.09 33.36 -9.81
N VAL A 241 -26.72 33.02 -10.92
CA VAL A 241 -26.12 32.27 -12.02
C VAL A 241 -26.47 32.95 -13.33
N ASP A 242 -25.45 33.25 -14.12
CA ASP A 242 -25.67 33.85 -15.44
C ASP A 242 -25.97 32.76 -16.50
N GLY A 243 -26.99 33.02 -17.31
CA GLY A 243 -27.35 32.20 -18.44
C GLY A 243 -28.40 31.11 -18.14
N ARG A 244 -28.40 30.07 -18.99
CA ARG A 244 -29.34 28.95 -18.88
C ARG A 244 -28.77 27.86 -17.98
N VAL A 245 -29.49 27.45 -16.98
CA VAL A 245 -29.09 26.30 -16.12
C VAL A 245 -29.41 24.99 -16.83
N ASP A 246 -28.39 24.20 -17.08
CA ASP A 246 -28.47 22.90 -17.75
C ASP A 246 -28.44 21.71 -16.79
N GLU A 247 -27.65 21.74 -15.72
CA GLU A 247 -27.58 20.71 -14.67
C GLU A 247 -27.38 21.36 -13.30
N LEU A 248 -27.83 20.64 -12.27
CA LEU A 248 -27.64 20.97 -10.87
C LEU A 248 -27.07 19.72 -10.17
N LEU A 249 -26.03 19.89 -9.37
CA LEU A 249 -25.46 18.82 -8.54
C LEU A 249 -25.27 19.32 -7.12
N MET A 250 -25.35 18.39 -6.16
CA MET A 250 -25.15 18.67 -4.76
C MET A 250 -24.24 17.60 -4.16
N SER A 251 -23.26 18.00 -3.35
CA SER A 251 -22.42 17.07 -2.63
C SER A 251 -23.25 16.29 -1.59
N PRO A 252 -22.93 15.00 -1.34
CA PRO A 252 -23.67 14.19 -0.39
C PRO A 252 -23.69 14.76 1.03
N ASP A 253 -22.62 15.46 1.44
CA ASP A 253 -22.48 16.14 2.72
C ASP A 253 -23.15 17.52 2.79
N THR A 254 -23.87 17.94 1.72
CA THR A 254 -24.55 19.22 1.58
C THR A 254 -23.66 20.49 1.65
N THR A 255 -22.35 20.34 1.55
CA THR A 255 -21.39 21.45 1.70
C THR A 255 -21.07 22.18 0.40
N ARG A 256 -21.32 21.54 -0.77
CA ARG A 256 -21.03 22.09 -2.10
C ARG A 256 -22.22 21.92 -3.03
N THR A 257 -22.51 22.98 -3.76
CA THR A 257 -23.50 22.97 -4.83
C THR A 257 -22.83 23.38 -6.14
N PHE A 258 -23.14 22.66 -7.22
CA PHE A 258 -22.63 22.94 -8.56
C PHE A 258 -23.76 23.23 -9.50
N VAL A 259 -23.65 24.34 -10.23
CA VAL A 259 -24.62 24.74 -11.22
C VAL A 259 -23.95 24.87 -12.57
N ARG A 260 -24.35 24.01 -13.52
CA ARG A 260 -23.82 24.07 -14.88
C ARG A 260 -24.64 24.95 -15.76
N SER A 261 -24.00 25.91 -16.42
CA SER A 261 -24.56 26.79 -17.46
C SER A 261 -23.66 26.68 -18.70
N ALA A 262 -24.12 25.96 -19.71
CA ALA A 262 -23.33 25.61 -20.90
C ALA A 262 -21.98 24.95 -20.55
N ASN A 263 -20.86 25.63 -20.83
CA ASN A 263 -19.49 25.15 -20.55
C ASN A 263 -18.89 25.76 -19.28
N GLN A 264 -19.72 26.38 -18.45
CA GLN A 264 -19.33 26.96 -17.17
C GLN A 264 -19.99 26.22 -16.00
N ILE A 265 -19.25 26.07 -14.91
CA ILE A 265 -19.75 25.45 -13.68
C ILE A 265 -19.47 26.43 -12.53
N TYR A 266 -20.56 26.91 -11.95
CA TYR A 266 -20.55 27.72 -10.74
C TYR A 266 -20.46 26.80 -9.54
N VAL A 267 -19.46 26.99 -8.70
CA VAL A 267 -19.25 26.23 -7.46
C VAL A 267 -19.60 27.12 -6.28
N PHE A 268 -20.57 26.69 -5.47
CA PHE A 268 -21.01 27.39 -4.28
C PHE A 268 -20.64 26.63 -3.02
N ASP A 269 -20.20 27.37 -1.99
CA ASP A 269 -20.10 26.87 -0.63
C ASP A 269 -21.47 26.98 0.05
N THR A 270 -22.06 25.84 0.41
CA THR A 270 -23.39 25.72 1.01
C THR A 270 -23.36 25.19 2.46
N ARG A 271 -22.19 25.25 3.11
CA ARG A 271 -22.06 24.86 4.53
C ARG A 271 -22.95 25.72 5.43
N TYR A 272 -22.99 27.02 5.15
CA TYR A 272 -23.80 28.00 5.86
C TYR A 272 -24.92 28.48 4.96
N PRO A 273 -26.14 27.96 5.13
CA PRO A 273 -27.26 28.26 4.21
C PRO A 273 -27.67 29.74 4.13
N SER A 274 -27.42 30.52 5.19
CA SER A 274 -27.67 31.96 5.24
C SER A 274 -26.59 32.81 4.54
N GLU A 275 -25.40 32.24 4.30
CA GLU A 275 -24.24 32.93 3.73
C GLU A 275 -23.63 32.09 2.59
N VAL A 276 -24.47 31.71 1.61
CA VAL A 276 -23.99 30.92 0.46
C VAL A 276 -23.16 31.82 -0.46
N GLU A 277 -21.91 31.45 -0.67
CA GLU A 277 -20.96 32.17 -1.51
C GLU A 277 -20.53 31.36 -2.73
N GLN A 278 -20.39 32.03 -3.87
CA GLN A 278 -19.73 31.46 -5.04
C GLN A 278 -18.22 31.48 -4.82
N ILE A 279 -17.65 30.30 -4.64
CA ILE A 279 -16.20 30.16 -4.37
C ILE A 279 -15.36 30.08 -5.66
N GLN A 280 -15.93 29.53 -6.74
CA GLN A 280 -15.21 29.38 -8.00
C GLN A 280 -16.15 29.34 -9.20
N LEU A 281 -15.64 29.77 -10.36
CA LEU A 281 -16.26 29.58 -11.67
C LEU A 281 -15.30 28.74 -12.52
N LEU A 282 -15.66 27.50 -12.80
CA LEU A 282 -14.90 26.61 -13.65
C LEU A 282 -15.28 26.82 -15.11
N SER A 283 -14.30 27.02 -15.96
CA SER A 283 -14.46 27.05 -17.42
C SER A 283 -13.78 25.82 -18.01
N ALA A 284 -14.57 24.87 -18.47
CA ALA A 284 -14.06 23.66 -19.12
C ALA A 284 -13.89 23.86 -20.64
N ASN A 285 -13.57 25.08 -21.08
CA ASN A 285 -13.32 25.40 -22.50
C ASN A 285 -11.98 24.85 -22.95
N GLU A 286 -11.96 23.58 -23.36
CA GLU A 286 -10.95 23.07 -24.29
C GLU A 286 -11.48 23.33 -25.70
N GLU A 287 -10.58 23.63 -26.64
CA GLU A 287 -10.87 24.07 -28.00
C GLU A 287 -12.03 23.29 -28.67
N ASN A 288 -13.20 23.95 -28.80
CA ASN A 288 -14.40 23.47 -29.51
C ASN A 288 -15.13 22.26 -28.90
N ALA A 289 -15.04 21.96 -27.61
CA ALA A 289 -15.82 20.92 -26.96
C ALA A 289 -16.88 21.51 -26.03
N ASN A 290 -18.08 20.89 -25.99
CA ASN A 290 -19.16 21.27 -25.10
C ASN A 290 -19.38 20.22 -24.02
N ILE A 291 -19.62 20.65 -22.78
CA ILE A 291 -20.00 19.75 -21.70
C ILE A 291 -21.40 19.21 -21.97
N VAL A 292 -21.51 17.88 -22.05
CA VAL A 292 -22.80 17.19 -22.28
C VAL A 292 -23.36 16.57 -21.00
N SER A 293 -22.53 16.23 -20.04
CA SER A 293 -22.95 15.67 -18.74
C SER A 293 -21.95 16.00 -17.65
N SER A 294 -22.45 16.19 -16.43
CA SER A 294 -21.63 16.34 -15.23
C SER A 294 -22.15 15.43 -14.11
N GLN A 295 -21.25 14.87 -13.31
CA GLN A 295 -21.59 13.95 -12.22
C GLN A 295 -20.54 14.03 -11.10
N LEU A 296 -20.99 13.86 -9.85
CA LEU A 296 -20.08 13.71 -8.73
C LEU A 296 -19.65 12.26 -8.58
N LEU A 297 -18.36 12.04 -8.37
CA LEU A 297 -17.82 10.71 -8.08
C LEU A 297 -18.22 10.27 -6.66
N ALA A 298 -18.14 8.99 -6.36
CA ALA A 298 -18.40 8.47 -5.02
C ALA A 298 -17.57 9.22 -3.97
N GLY A 299 -18.17 9.61 -2.85
CA GLY A 299 -17.57 10.49 -1.84
C GLY A 299 -17.63 11.99 -2.19
N ALA A 300 -18.02 12.34 -3.43
CA ALA A 300 -18.26 13.69 -3.96
C ALA A 300 -17.12 14.70 -3.84
N ASN A 301 -15.91 14.25 -3.62
CA ASN A 301 -14.72 15.13 -3.65
C ASN A 301 -14.27 15.46 -5.07
N SER A 302 -14.75 14.71 -6.06
CA SER A 302 -14.43 14.90 -7.48
C SER A 302 -15.65 15.17 -8.32
N LEU A 303 -15.52 16.16 -9.21
CA LEU A 303 -16.47 16.46 -10.28
C LEU A 303 -15.97 15.84 -11.58
N MET A 304 -16.83 15.05 -12.23
CA MET A 304 -16.60 14.43 -13.53
C MET A 304 -17.36 15.21 -14.60
N LEU A 305 -16.68 15.60 -15.67
CA LEU A 305 -17.27 16.34 -16.79
C LEU A 305 -17.05 15.56 -18.09
N ALA A 306 -18.15 15.25 -18.78
CA ALA A 306 -18.08 14.61 -20.10
C ALA A 306 -18.31 15.66 -21.20
N ASN A 307 -17.46 15.61 -22.21
CA ASN A 307 -17.53 16.49 -23.38
C ASN A 307 -18.06 15.73 -24.62
N ASP A 308 -18.63 16.47 -25.58
CA ASP A 308 -19.13 15.92 -26.86
C ASP A 308 -18.01 15.38 -27.78
N ASN A 309 -16.75 15.75 -27.53
CA ASN A 309 -15.57 15.20 -28.22
C ASN A 309 -15.16 13.81 -27.72
N GLY A 310 -15.81 13.28 -26.67
CA GLY A 310 -15.52 11.98 -26.07
C GLY A 310 -14.47 12.03 -24.95
N GLU A 311 -14.08 13.21 -24.50
CA GLU A 311 -13.23 13.37 -23.34
C GLU A 311 -14.07 13.44 -22.04
N ILE A 312 -13.60 12.77 -20.99
CA ILE A 312 -14.13 12.91 -19.63
C ILE A 312 -13.00 13.41 -18.75
N SER A 313 -13.20 14.53 -18.10
CA SER A 313 -12.22 15.13 -17.17
C SER A 313 -12.67 14.98 -15.72
N GLN A 314 -11.71 14.68 -14.84
CA GLN A 314 -11.89 14.66 -13.39
C GLN A 314 -11.28 15.92 -12.79
N TRP A 315 -12.08 16.57 -11.94
CA TRP A 315 -11.72 17.78 -11.22
C TRP A 315 -11.92 17.55 -9.73
N PHE A 316 -10.94 17.91 -8.90
CA PHE A 316 -11.13 17.93 -7.45
C PHE A 316 -10.41 19.10 -6.79
N GLU A 317 -10.80 19.37 -5.54
CA GLU A 317 -10.29 20.47 -4.73
C GLU A 317 -8.85 20.16 -4.27
N ILE A 318 -7.92 21.05 -4.55
CA ILE A 318 -6.54 21.00 -4.06
C ILE A 318 -6.21 22.24 -3.25
N ASN A 319 -5.27 22.12 -2.33
CA ASN A 319 -4.74 23.24 -1.57
C ASN A 319 -3.67 23.94 -2.42
N THR A 320 -3.93 25.20 -2.76
CA THR A 320 -2.98 26.10 -3.43
C THR A 320 -2.56 27.22 -2.47
N ASP A 321 -1.59 28.03 -2.87
CA ASP A 321 -1.17 29.21 -2.08
C ASP A 321 -2.30 30.25 -1.92
N SER A 322 -3.29 30.25 -2.82
CA SER A 322 -4.48 31.13 -2.82
C SER A 322 -5.65 30.54 -2.02
N GLY A 323 -5.61 29.30 -1.61
CA GLY A 323 -6.68 28.59 -0.91
C GLY A 323 -7.02 27.26 -1.57
N ARG A 324 -8.27 26.79 -1.35
CA ARG A 324 -8.78 25.57 -1.96
C ARG A 324 -9.42 25.87 -3.29
N GLU A 325 -8.99 25.19 -4.35
CA GLU A 325 -9.49 25.39 -5.71
C GLU A 325 -9.69 24.06 -6.41
N PHE A 326 -10.78 23.95 -7.20
CA PHE A 326 -10.97 22.81 -8.12
C PHE A 326 -10.04 22.97 -9.32
N GLN A 327 -9.26 21.93 -9.59
CA GLN A 327 -8.40 21.84 -10.76
C GLN A 327 -8.68 20.58 -11.56
N LYS A 328 -8.44 20.66 -12.88
CA LYS A 328 -8.45 19.48 -13.76
C LYS A 328 -7.23 18.63 -13.46
N ILE A 329 -7.47 17.39 -13.04
CA ILE A 329 -6.41 16.48 -12.59
C ILE A 329 -6.04 15.50 -13.69
N ARG A 330 -7.05 14.91 -14.34
CA ARG A 330 -6.86 13.88 -15.36
C ARG A 330 -8.00 13.80 -16.35
N SER A 331 -7.75 13.12 -17.47
CA SER A 331 -8.72 12.93 -18.53
C SER A 331 -8.79 11.46 -18.95
N PHE A 332 -9.97 11.06 -19.43
CA PHE A 332 -10.27 9.74 -19.97
C PHE A 332 -10.82 9.90 -21.37
N GLU A 333 -10.34 9.07 -22.28
CA GLU A 333 -10.85 9.06 -23.66
C GLU A 333 -11.94 8.01 -23.82
N THR A 334 -13.07 8.42 -24.38
CA THR A 334 -14.17 7.55 -24.77
C THR A 334 -14.52 7.76 -26.25
N THR A 335 -15.54 7.05 -26.73
CA THR A 335 -16.05 7.24 -28.08
C THR A 335 -16.73 8.60 -28.20
N LYS A 336 -16.45 9.37 -29.25
CA LYS A 336 -17.12 10.67 -29.53
C LYS A 336 -18.60 10.48 -29.72
N GLN A 337 -19.40 11.11 -28.89
CA GLN A 337 -20.87 11.01 -28.91
C GLN A 337 -21.50 12.31 -28.40
N SER A 338 -22.61 12.71 -29.02
CA SER A 338 -23.37 13.92 -28.65
C SER A 338 -24.17 13.76 -27.34
N LYS A 339 -24.36 12.53 -26.87
CA LYS A 339 -24.90 12.20 -25.54
C LYS A 339 -24.02 11.16 -24.91
N LEU A 340 -23.30 11.54 -23.90
CA LEU A 340 -22.46 10.71 -23.07
C LEU A 340 -22.90 10.94 -21.62
N ASN A 341 -23.41 9.89 -20.97
CA ASN A 341 -23.79 9.99 -19.56
C ASN A 341 -22.75 9.28 -18.69
N ILE A 342 -22.53 9.82 -17.51
CA ILE A 342 -21.63 9.27 -16.49
C ILE A 342 -22.48 8.72 -15.36
N PHE A 343 -22.16 7.51 -14.87
CA PHE A 343 -22.75 6.90 -13.70
C PHE A 343 -21.63 6.43 -12.77
N THR A 344 -21.76 6.70 -11.49
CA THR A 344 -20.74 6.38 -10.49
C THR A 344 -21.18 5.22 -9.61
N GLU A 345 -20.23 4.45 -9.11
CA GLU A 345 -20.50 3.38 -8.14
C GLU A 345 -20.82 3.95 -6.76
N PHE A 346 -21.23 3.07 -5.84
CA PHE A 346 -21.65 3.43 -4.48
C PHE A 346 -20.48 3.91 -3.62
N TYR A 347 -19.36 3.19 -3.64
CA TYR A 347 -18.24 3.41 -2.71
C TYR A 347 -16.88 3.49 -3.40
N ARG A 348 -16.76 2.88 -4.61
CA ARG A 348 -15.48 2.82 -5.32
C ARG A 348 -15.31 3.99 -6.28
N ARG A 349 -14.06 4.33 -6.59
CA ARG A 349 -13.71 5.39 -7.56
C ARG A 349 -13.88 4.94 -9.02
N THR A 350 -14.80 4.04 -9.25
CA THR A 350 -15.18 3.50 -10.56
C THR A 350 -16.36 4.29 -11.13
N PHE A 351 -16.33 4.50 -12.42
CA PHE A 351 -17.46 5.11 -13.12
C PHE A 351 -17.76 4.38 -14.42
N PHE A 352 -19.03 4.47 -14.82
CA PHE A 352 -19.53 3.94 -16.07
C PHE A 352 -19.89 5.06 -17.02
N THR A 353 -19.74 4.79 -18.33
CA THR A 353 -20.19 5.69 -19.37
C THR A 353 -21.18 4.97 -20.27
N THR A 354 -22.28 5.64 -20.61
CA THR A 354 -23.26 5.10 -21.57
C THR A 354 -23.39 6.04 -22.75
N GLY A 355 -23.46 5.46 -23.94
CA GLY A 355 -23.55 6.19 -25.19
C GLY A 355 -24.83 5.90 -25.97
N GLN A 356 -25.07 6.67 -27.05
CA GLN A 356 -26.22 6.54 -27.93
C GLN A 356 -26.30 5.21 -28.68
N ASN A 357 -25.15 4.56 -28.90
CA ASN A 357 -25.04 3.34 -29.69
C ASN A 357 -25.14 2.05 -28.85
N GLY A 358 -25.60 2.14 -27.60
CA GLY A 358 -25.66 1.01 -26.67
C GLY A 358 -24.30 0.57 -26.18
N GLU A 359 -23.29 1.43 -26.30
CA GLU A 359 -21.96 1.20 -25.72
C GLU A 359 -21.96 1.49 -24.23
N LEU A 360 -21.26 0.65 -23.46
CA LEU A 360 -20.96 0.79 -22.06
C LEU A 360 -19.46 0.79 -21.88
N GLY A 361 -18.93 1.79 -21.17
CA GLY A 361 -17.53 1.85 -20.73
C GLY A 361 -17.44 1.74 -19.23
N LEU A 362 -16.38 1.13 -18.74
CA LEU A 362 -16.05 0.99 -17.31
C LEU A 362 -14.63 1.49 -17.08
N TYR A 363 -14.47 2.43 -16.16
CA TYR A 363 -13.23 3.12 -15.88
C TYR A 363 -12.97 3.18 -14.38
N TYR A 364 -11.68 3.23 -14.01
CA TYR A 364 -11.24 3.54 -12.66
C TYR A 364 -10.46 4.86 -12.67
N THR A 365 -10.88 5.81 -11.81
CA THR A 365 -10.35 7.19 -11.89
C THR A 365 -8.90 7.29 -11.50
N THR A 366 -8.53 6.81 -10.32
CA THR A 366 -7.24 7.08 -9.70
C THR A 366 -6.05 6.50 -10.47
N SER A 367 -6.24 5.34 -11.11
CA SER A 367 -5.22 4.71 -11.95
C SER A 367 -5.31 5.03 -13.43
N GLU A 368 -6.26 5.92 -13.83
CA GLU A 368 -6.53 6.29 -15.23
C GLU A 368 -6.83 5.08 -16.14
N ALA A 369 -7.33 4.00 -15.53
CA ALA A 369 -7.51 2.75 -16.23
C ALA A 369 -8.87 2.65 -16.92
N LYS A 370 -8.87 2.32 -18.20
CA LYS A 370 -10.03 1.78 -18.89
C LYS A 370 -10.10 0.28 -18.61
N LEU A 371 -11.03 -0.13 -17.76
CA LEU A 371 -11.16 -1.52 -17.29
C LEU A 371 -11.89 -2.39 -18.33
N TRP A 372 -12.95 -1.84 -18.94
CA TRP A 372 -13.73 -2.55 -19.96
C TRP A 372 -14.48 -1.57 -20.87
N GLN A 373 -14.73 -1.95 -22.10
CA GLN A 373 -15.60 -1.23 -23.02
C GLN A 373 -16.21 -2.22 -24.01
N GLY A 374 -17.51 -2.11 -24.25
CA GLY A 374 -18.20 -2.96 -25.20
C GLY A 374 -19.65 -2.55 -25.45
N LYS A 375 -20.27 -3.16 -26.46
CA LYS A 375 -21.68 -2.94 -26.80
C LYS A 375 -22.55 -3.91 -26.00
N VAL A 376 -23.51 -3.37 -25.22
CA VAL A 376 -24.43 -4.16 -24.36
C VAL A 376 -25.88 -4.10 -24.82
N SER A 377 -26.24 -3.14 -25.69
CA SER A 377 -27.59 -2.99 -26.29
C SER A 377 -27.45 -2.59 -27.77
N ASP A 378 -28.53 -2.81 -28.54
CA ASP A 378 -28.59 -2.36 -29.94
C ASP A 378 -29.04 -0.89 -30.06
N GLY A 379 -29.87 -0.44 -29.11
CA GLY A 379 -30.32 0.96 -29.01
C GLY A 379 -29.60 1.74 -27.93
N ALA A 380 -29.94 3.03 -27.83
CA ALA A 380 -29.43 3.89 -26.78
C ALA A 380 -29.85 3.41 -25.39
N ILE A 381 -28.94 3.51 -24.41
CA ILE A 381 -29.25 3.22 -23.03
C ILE A 381 -30.01 4.41 -22.44
N GLU A 382 -31.28 4.20 -22.09
CA GLU A 382 -32.19 5.22 -21.55
C GLU A 382 -31.96 5.42 -20.05
N GLN A 383 -31.84 4.30 -19.30
CA GLN A 383 -31.57 4.30 -17.86
C GLN A 383 -30.49 3.25 -17.54
N PHE A 384 -29.70 3.57 -16.55
CA PHE A 384 -28.62 2.71 -16.03
C PHE A 384 -28.64 2.73 -14.51
N ALA A 385 -28.49 1.58 -13.88
CA ALA A 385 -28.33 1.47 -12.43
C ALA A 385 -27.31 0.39 -12.08
N ILE A 386 -26.48 0.66 -11.09
CA ILE A 386 -25.48 -0.27 -10.56
C ILE A 386 -26.02 -0.91 -9.29
N ALA A 387 -25.77 -2.18 -9.10
CA ALA A 387 -26.10 -2.87 -7.85
C ALA A 387 -25.18 -2.36 -6.70
N PRO A 388 -25.70 -2.26 -5.46
CA PRO A 388 -24.90 -1.76 -4.33
C PRO A 388 -23.59 -2.53 -4.09
N ARG A 389 -23.54 -3.82 -4.46
CA ARG A 389 -22.32 -4.64 -4.40
C ARG A 389 -21.40 -4.50 -5.61
N SER A 390 -21.75 -3.66 -6.59
CA SER A 390 -20.97 -3.44 -7.81
C SER A 390 -20.71 -4.71 -8.65
N ASN A 391 -21.46 -5.79 -8.40
CA ASN A 391 -21.34 -7.08 -9.10
C ASN A 391 -22.36 -7.24 -10.23
N ALA A 392 -23.28 -6.31 -10.38
CA ALA A 392 -24.28 -6.29 -11.45
C ALA A 392 -24.69 -4.86 -11.80
N ALA A 393 -25.24 -4.70 -13.00
CA ALA A 393 -25.91 -3.48 -13.42
C ALA A 393 -27.21 -3.80 -14.17
N LEU A 394 -28.13 -2.87 -14.14
CA LEU A 394 -29.35 -2.87 -14.93
C LEU A 394 -29.27 -1.81 -16.03
N ILE A 395 -29.66 -2.17 -17.23
CA ILE A 395 -29.83 -1.24 -18.33
C ILE A 395 -31.27 -1.32 -18.86
N LEU A 396 -31.85 -0.17 -19.13
CA LEU A 396 -33.10 -0.02 -19.84
C LEU A 396 -32.79 0.53 -21.24
N ALA A 397 -33.09 -0.27 -22.25
CA ALA A 397 -32.89 0.10 -23.66
C ALA A 397 -33.87 -0.68 -24.54
N ASP A 398 -34.38 -0.08 -25.60
CA ASP A 398 -35.29 -0.70 -26.57
C ASP A 398 -36.51 -1.42 -25.91
N ASN A 399 -37.13 -0.80 -24.92
CA ASN A 399 -38.23 -1.38 -24.13
C ASN A 399 -37.89 -2.69 -23.40
N LYS A 400 -36.60 -2.91 -23.12
CA LYS A 400 -36.12 -4.11 -22.40
C LYS A 400 -35.30 -3.69 -21.20
N LEU A 401 -35.60 -4.33 -20.08
CA LEU A 401 -34.70 -4.34 -18.93
C LEU A 401 -33.72 -5.52 -19.04
N THR A 402 -32.44 -5.21 -19.06
CA THR A 402 -31.38 -6.19 -19.13
C THR A 402 -30.54 -6.17 -17.86
N VAL A 403 -30.26 -7.33 -17.33
CA VAL A 403 -29.32 -7.52 -16.20
C VAL A 403 -27.95 -7.89 -16.73
N LEU A 404 -26.95 -7.13 -16.36
CA LEU A 404 -25.54 -7.37 -16.61
C LEU A 404 -24.88 -7.93 -15.36
N GLU A 405 -24.07 -8.96 -15.47
CA GLU A 405 -23.14 -9.41 -14.44
C GLU A 405 -21.80 -8.74 -14.64
N ILE A 406 -21.23 -8.18 -13.58
CA ILE A 406 -19.98 -7.45 -13.60
C ILE A 406 -18.99 -8.16 -12.70
N HIS A 407 -17.88 -8.61 -13.29
CA HIS A 407 -16.73 -9.16 -12.57
C HIS A 407 -15.62 -8.12 -12.57
N ASN A 408 -15.49 -7.36 -11.48
CA ASN A 408 -14.52 -6.29 -11.29
C ASN A 408 -14.21 -6.16 -9.79
N GLU A 409 -13.53 -7.19 -9.26
CA GLU A 409 -13.32 -7.33 -7.81
C GLU A 409 -12.23 -6.39 -7.28
N HIS A 410 -11.21 -6.07 -8.10
CA HIS A 410 -10.01 -5.33 -7.70
C HIS A 410 -9.68 -4.16 -8.64
N PRO A 411 -10.62 -3.22 -8.89
CA PRO A 411 -10.43 -2.15 -9.89
C PRO A 411 -9.33 -1.15 -9.51
N GLU A 412 -9.06 -0.98 -8.22
CA GLU A 412 -8.03 -0.09 -7.67
C GLU A 412 -6.61 -0.60 -7.88
N VAL A 413 -6.44 -1.90 -8.20
CA VAL A 413 -5.12 -2.51 -8.34
C VAL A 413 -4.70 -2.53 -9.80
N THR A 414 -3.80 -1.63 -10.15
CA THR A 414 -3.17 -1.59 -11.46
C THR A 414 -1.65 -1.53 -11.32
N TRP A 415 -0.94 -1.85 -12.40
CA TRP A 415 0.52 -1.76 -12.40
C TRP A 415 1.01 -0.34 -12.11
N SER A 416 0.31 0.68 -12.62
CA SER A 416 0.61 2.09 -12.36
C SER A 416 0.38 2.46 -10.89
N ALA A 417 -0.74 2.06 -10.29
CA ALA A 417 -1.04 2.32 -8.89
C ALA A 417 -0.02 1.69 -7.92
N LEU A 418 0.57 0.55 -8.29
CA LEU A 418 1.56 -0.15 -7.46
C LEU A 418 2.97 0.47 -7.55
N TRP A 419 3.39 1.00 -8.73
CA TRP A 419 4.78 1.33 -9.02
C TRP A 419 5.04 2.73 -9.56
N GLN A 420 3.98 3.52 -9.86
CA GLN A 420 4.07 4.90 -10.32
C GLN A 420 3.48 5.86 -9.30
N GLU A 421 3.76 7.13 -9.46
CA GLU A 421 3.14 8.21 -8.70
C GLU A 421 1.68 8.34 -9.10
N VAL A 422 0.80 8.47 -8.11
CA VAL A 422 -0.64 8.59 -8.29
C VAL A 422 -1.13 9.83 -7.58
N TRP A 423 -1.98 10.61 -8.26
CA TRP A 423 -2.59 11.78 -7.64
C TRP A 423 -3.92 11.40 -7.00
N TYR A 424 -3.92 11.28 -5.70
CA TYR A 424 -5.13 10.96 -4.92
C TYR A 424 -5.91 12.20 -4.53
N GLU A 425 -7.23 12.06 -4.39
CA GLU A 425 -8.10 13.13 -3.89
C GLU A 425 -7.60 13.66 -2.54
N GLY A 426 -7.59 15.01 -2.40
CA GLY A 426 -7.13 15.69 -1.19
C GLY A 426 -5.61 15.82 -1.03
N TYR A 427 -4.81 15.34 -1.99
CA TYR A 427 -3.36 15.55 -2.01
C TYR A 427 -2.98 16.71 -2.94
N PRO A 428 -1.98 17.53 -2.57
CA PRO A 428 -1.57 18.68 -3.37
C PRO A 428 -0.84 18.28 -4.65
N GLU A 429 -0.21 17.12 -4.68
CA GLU A 429 0.60 16.62 -5.78
C GLU A 429 0.57 15.08 -5.87
N PRO A 430 0.92 14.50 -7.02
CA PRO A 430 1.06 13.06 -7.17
C PRO A 430 2.17 12.51 -6.25
N GLY A 431 1.98 11.29 -5.74
CA GLY A 431 2.97 10.67 -4.87
C GLY A 431 2.83 9.16 -4.74
N TYR A 432 3.85 8.56 -4.15
CA TYR A 432 3.84 7.15 -3.76
C TYR A 432 3.25 7.02 -2.36
N ILE A 433 2.05 6.47 -2.24
CA ILE A 433 1.35 6.42 -0.96
C ILE A 433 0.97 4.98 -0.63
N TRP A 434 1.27 4.55 0.60
CA TRP A 434 0.73 3.34 1.19
C TRP A 434 -0.18 3.70 2.35
N GLN A 435 -1.46 3.44 2.19
CA GLN A 435 -2.48 3.58 3.22
C GLN A 435 -3.61 2.61 2.91
N SER A 436 -3.67 1.50 3.65
CA SER A 436 -4.57 0.38 3.38
C SER A 436 -5.98 0.58 3.93
N THR A 437 -6.11 1.26 5.06
CA THR A 437 -7.37 1.47 5.78
C THR A 437 -7.49 2.88 6.34
N SER A 438 -8.72 3.31 6.60
CA SER A 438 -9.07 4.54 7.30
C SER A 438 -10.37 4.33 8.09
N ALA A 439 -10.68 5.24 8.97
CA ALA A 439 -11.95 5.27 9.72
C ALA A 439 -13.11 5.89 8.91
N SER A 440 -12.87 6.43 7.73
CA SER A 440 -13.88 7.05 6.87
C SER A 440 -14.43 6.05 5.86
N ASP A 441 -15.76 6.05 5.67
CA ASP A 441 -16.44 5.21 4.68
C ASP A 441 -16.14 5.65 3.22
N ASP A 442 -15.74 6.91 3.02
CA ASP A 442 -15.38 7.48 1.71
C ASP A 442 -13.90 7.26 1.34
N PHE A 443 -13.21 6.46 2.13
CA PHE A 443 -11.79 6.24 1.97
C PHE A 443 -11.45 5.36 0.76
N GLU A 444 -10.49 5.81 -0.03
CA GLU A 444 -9.87 5.02 -1.07
C GLU A 444 -8.54 4.42 -0.56
N SER A 445 -8.42 3.10 -0.61
CA SER A 445 -7.18 2.41 -0.25
C SER A 445 -6.06 2.73 -1.25
N LYS A 446 -4.85 3.02 -0.73
CA LYS A 446 -3.66 3.41 -1.50
C LYS A 446 -2.58 2.35 -1.33
N PHE A 447 -2.14 1.75 -2.43
CA PHE A 447 -1.34 0.52 -2.38
C PHE A 447 0.00 0.61 -3.12
N SER A 448 0.68 1.77 -3.09
CA SER A 448 2.01 1.85 -3.69
C SER A 448 3.01 0.95 -2.93
N LEU A 449 3.64 0.02 -3.63
CA LEU A 449 4.69 -0.85 -3.07
C LEU A 449 6.05 -0.14 -3.00
N VAL A 450 6.19 1.02 -3.62
CA VAL A 450 7.46 1.75 -3.71
C VAL A 450 7.97 2.19 -2.33
N PRO A 451 7.16 2.85 -1.45
CA PRO A 451 7.65 3.31 -0.15
C PRO A 451 8.10 2.17 0.76
N ILE A 452 7.36 1.06 0.78
CA ILE A 452 7.68 -0.09 1.64
C ILE A 452 8.86 -0.92 1.07
N SER A 453 9.03 -0.94 -0.26
CA SER A 453 10.23 -1.50 -0.90
C SER A 453 11.46 -0.66 -0.63
N PHE A 454 11.34 0.66 -0.76
CA PHE A 454 12.38 1.62 -0.41
C PHE A 454 12.80 1.49 1.06
N GLY A 455 11.83 1.43 1.98
CA GLY A 455 12.09 1.21 3.40
C GLY A 455 12.86 -0.08 3.68
N THR A 456 12.56 -1.16 2.95
CA THR A 456 13.28 -2.44 3.07
C THR A 456 14.74 -2.30 2.67
N LEU A 457 15.01 -1.63 1.55
CA LEU A 457 16.38 -1.37 1.08
C LEU A 457 17.14 -0.43 2.02
N LYS A 458 16.48 0.64 2.48
CA LYS A 458 17.01 1.60 3.44
C LYS A 458 17.41 0.91 4.75
N ALA A 459 16.53 0.09 5.33
CA ALA A 459 16.80 -0.65 6.56
C ALA A 459 18.01 -1.58 6.41
N ALA A 460 18.05 -2.36 5.33
CA ALA A 460 19.16 -3.25 5.05
C ALA A 460 20.49 -2.49 4.85
N LEU A 461 20.47 -1.37 4.12
CA LEU A 461 21.64 -0.54 3.87
C LEU A 461 22.23 -0.01 5.18
N TYR A 462 21.42 0.60 6.05
CA TYR A 462 21.90 1.15 7.32
C TYR A 462 22.40 0.07 8.28
N ALA A 463 21.72 -1.09 8.34
CA ALA A 463 22.21 -2.21 9.12
C ALA A 463 23.56 -2.73 8.63
N MET A 464 23.74 -2.87 7.32
CA MET A 464 24.99 -3.32 6.73
C MET A 464 26.11 -2.29 6.86
N LEU A 465 25.81 -0.99 6.78
CA LEU A 465 26.80 0.08 6.99
C LEU A 465 27.39 0.01 8.39
N PHE A 466 26.59 -0.36 9.38
CA PHE A 466 27.03 -0.58 10.76
C PHE A 466 27.69 -1.95 10.95
N ALA A 467 27.09 -3.03 10.47
CA ALA A 467 27.51 -4.40 10.77
C ALA A 467 28.79 -4.82 10.04
N VAL A 468 28.94 -4.49 8.76
CA VAL A 468 30.04 -4.99 7.92
C VAL A 468 31.43 -4.59 8.42
N PRO A 469 31.70 -3.28 8.69
CA PRO A 469 33.01 -2.88 9.18
C PRO A 469 33.39 -3.54 10.50
N ILE A 470 32.44 -3.62 11.44
CA ILE A 470 32.63 -4.20 12.76
C ILE A 470 32.87 -5.71 12.67
N ALA A 471 31.99 -6.42 11.98
CA ALA A 471 32.06 -7.87 11.87
C ALA A 471 33.33 -8.35 11.13
N ILE A 472 33.68 -7.72 10.01
CA ILE A 472 34.89 -8.08 9.25
C ILE A 472 36.16 -7.76 10.05
N SER A 473 36.23 -6.59 10.69
CA SER A 473 37.38 -6.22 11.52
C SER A 473 37.56 -7.19 12.69
N ALA A 474 36.47 -7.54 13.37
CA ALA A 474 36.46 -8.52 14.45
C ALA A 474 36.86 -9.91 13.93
N ALA A 475 36.35 -10.36 12.78
CA ALA A 475 36.69 -11.62 12.16
C ALA A 475 38.21 -11.74 11.81
N ILE A 476 38.74 -10.67 11.18
CA ILE A 476 40.16 -10.60 10.85
C ILE A 476 41.03 -10.68 12.12
N TYR A 477 40.66 -9.89 13.13
CA TYR A 477 41.40 -9.87 14.39
C TYR A 477 41.39 -11.25 15.08
N THR A 478 40.20 -11.86 15.17
CA THR A 478 40.01 -13.16 15.85
C THR A 478 40.71 -14.31 15.09
N ALA A 479 40.64 -14.31 13.74
CA ALA A 479 41.21 -15.38 12.94
C ALA A 479 42.75 -15.29 12.78
N TYR A 480 43.30 -14.07 12.69
CA TYR A 480 44.69 -13.86 12.30
C TYR A 480 45.61 -13.41 13.44
N PHE A 481 45.12 -12.55 14.36
CA PHE A 481 45.95 -11.95 15.41
C PHE A 481 45.73 -12.56 16.81
N MET A 482 44.55 -13.15 17.07
CA MET A 482 44.17 -13.63 18.39
C MET A 482 44.84 -14.99 18.71
N SER A 483 45.20 -15.16 19.98
CA SER A 483 45.72 -16.47 20.45
C SER A 483 44.64 -17.56 20.39
N SER A 484 45.06 -18.81 20.15
CA SER A 484 44.10 -19.91 20.03
C SER A 484 43.28 -20.18 21.30
N GLU A 485 43.78 -19.78 22.47
CA GLU A 485 43.07 -19.91 23.76
C GLU A 485 41.95 -18.90 23.86
N LEU A 486 42.21 -17.62 23.56
CA LEU A 486 41.19 -16.58 23.55
C LEU A 486 40.16 -16.81 22.47
N ARG A 487 40.58 -17.23 21.27
CA ARG A 487 39.65 -17.53 20.17
C ARG A 487 38.64 -18.62 20.56
N ARG A 488 39.01 -19.63 21.35
CA ARG A 488 38.11 -20.66 21.86
C ARG A 488 36.99 -20.10 22.73
N VAL A 489 37.17 -18.93 23.35
CA VAL A 489 36.17 -18.26 24.17
C VAL A 489 35.41 -17.24 23.36
N VAL A 490 36.11 -16.39 22.62
CA VAL A 490 35.50 -15.25 21.90
C VAL A 490 34.57 -15.70 20.77
N LYS A 491 35.01 -16.68 19.94
CA LYS A 491 34.18 -17.13 18.81
C LYS A 491 32.82 -17.69 19.28
N PRO A 492 32.75 -18.66 20.22
CA PRO A 492 31.43 -19.12 20.70
C PRO A 492 30.60 -18.03 21.39
N THR A 493 31.24 -17.07 22.06
CA THR A 493 30.52 -15.96 22.72
C THR A 493 29.81 -15.09 21.68
N VAL A 494 30.44 -14.77 20.55
CA VAL A 494 29.82 -14.03 19.47
C VAL A 494 28.75 -14.89 18.77
N GLU A 495 29.01 -16.19 18.57
CA GLU A 495 28.01 -17.09 17.95
C GLU A 495 26.75 -17.25 18.81
N ILE A 496 26.86 -17.27 20.15
CA ILE A 496 25.71 -17.30 21.07
C ILE A 496 24.81 -16.05 20.88
N MET A 497 25.39 -14.90 20.51
CA MET A 497 24.59 -13.70 20.23
C MET A 497 23.61 -13.90 19.07
N GLU A 498 23.90 -14.81 18.12
CA GLU A 498 22.99 -15.15 17.02
C GLU A 498 21.70 -15.84 17.51
N ALA A 499 21.78 -16.51 18.67
CA ALA A 499 20.63 -17.19 19.28
C ALA A 499 19.68 -16.23 20.02
N LEU A 500 20.04 -14.95 20.17
CA LEU A 500 19.15 -13.97 20.78
C LEU A 500 17.90 -13.75 19.90
N PRO A 501 16.67 -13.84 20.47
CA PRO A 501 15.46 -13.57 19.73
C PRO A 501 15.43 -12.11 19.23
N THR A 502 15.20 -11.92 17.92
CA THR A 502 15.15 -10.59 17.29
C THR A 502 14.03 -9.70 17.87
N VAL A 503 12.95 -10.31 18.38
CA VAL A 503 11.89 -9.62 19.11
C VAL A 503 12.42 -8.87 20.32
N ILE A 504 13.30 -9.51 21.13
CA ILE A 504 13.90 -8.88 22.33
C ILE A 504 14.80 -7.71 21.91
N LEU A 505 15.58 -7.89 20.85
CA LEU A 505 16.43 -6.82 20.33
C LEU A 505 15.60 -5.65 19.81
N GLY A 506 14.50 -5.91 19.11
CA GLY A 506 13.58 -4.89 18.63
C GLY A 506 12.89 -4.13 19.77
N PHE A 507 12.46 -4.86 20.79
CA PHE A 507 11.87 -4.28 22.00
C PHE A 507 12.87 -3.37 22.74
N LEU A 508 14.10 -3.85 22.94
CA LEU A 508 15.17 -3.08 23.56
C LEU A 508 15.53 -1.85 22.72
N ALA A 509 15.56 -2.00 21.40
CA ALA A 509 15.85 -0.91 20.48
C ALA A 509 14.76 0.18 20.53
N GLY A 510 13.48 -0.20 20.51
CA GLY A 510 12.37 0.76 20.49
C GLY A 510 12.09 1.43 21.82
N LEU A 511 12.29 0.73 22.95
CA LEU A 511 11.93 1.26 24.27
C LEU A 511 13.11 1.81 25.08
N TRP A 512 14.33 1.38 24.81
CA TRP A 512 15.50 1.83 25.52
C TRP A 512 16.49 2.58 24.64
N LEU A 513 16.89 2.00 23.50
CA LEU A 513 17.91 2.60 22.66
C LEU A 513 17.39 3.85 21.93
N ALA A 514 16.13 3.87 21.49
CA ALA A 514 15.56 5.02 20.77
C ALA A 514 15.47 6.26 21.66
N PRO A 515 14.92 6.22 22.91
CA PRO A 515 14.99 7.35 23.84
C PRO A 515 16.41 7.76 24.20
N LEU A 516 17.31 6.78 24.42
CA LEU A 516 18.72 7.07 24.73
C LEU A 516 19.43 7.84 23.60
N ILE A 517 19.17 7.49 22.34
CA ILE A 517 19.72 8.21 21.19
C ILE A 517 19.12 9.60 21.07
N GLU A 518 17.81 9.73 21.31
CA GLU A 518 17.11 11.02 21.26
C GLU A 518 17.66 12.00 22.30
N GLU A 519 17.86 11.53 23.56
CA GLU A 519 18.33 12.35 24.67
C GLU A 519 19.83 12.66 24.62
N HIS A 520 20.64 11.74 24.02
CA HIS A 520 22.10 11.84 24.05
C HIS A 520 22.73 11.69 22.65
N LEU A 521 22.12 12.29 21.62
CA LEU A 521 22.65 12.20 20.26
C LEU A 521 24.12 12.59 20.12
N PRO A 522 24.61 13.70 20.76
CA PRO A 522 26.03 14.05 20.71
C PRO A 522 26.94 13.00 21.33
N ALA A 523 26.48 12.31 22.41
CA ALA A 523 27.24 11.21 23.02
C ALA A 523 27.40 10.03 22.05
N ILE A 524 26.34 9.64 21.35
CA ILE A 524 26.36 8.53 20.39
C ILE A 524 27.27 8.83 19.22
N VAL A 525 27.16 10.03 18.63
CA VAL A 525 28.07 10.48 17.55
C VAL A 525 29.50 10.58 18.07
N GLY A 526 29.71 11.12 19.26
CA GLY A 526 30.99 11.18 19.94
C GLY A 526 31.60 9.79 20.14
N LEU A 527 30.82 8.82 20.59
CA LEU A 527 31.25 7.44 20.77
C LEU A 527 31.70 6.80 19.44
N LEU A 528 30.94 6.98 18.36
CA LEU A 528 31.28 6.44 17.04
C LEU A 528 32.60 7.00 16.49
N VAL A 529 32.97 8.23 16.84
CA VAL A 529 34.22 8.88 16.41
C VAL A 529 35.35 8.66 17.38
N LEU A 530 35.10 8.86 18.70
CA LEU A 530 36.15 8.82 19.71
C LEU A 530 36.62 7.40 20.02
N LEU A 531 35.75 6.39 19.89
CA LEU A 531 36.13 5.02 20.21
C LEU A 531 37.21 4.48 19.23
N PRO A 532 37.07 4.55 17.91
CA PRO A 532 38.14 4.15 17.00
C PRO A 532 39.43 4.97 17.19
N LEU A 533 39.31 6.27 17.40
CA LEU A 533 40.46 7.15 17.65
C LEU A 533 41.16 6.81 18.95
N GLY A 534 40.42 6.52 20.01
CA GLY A 534 40.97 6.12 21.30
C GLY A 534 41.65 4.75 21.27
N ILE A 535 41.09 3.79 20.56
CA ILE A 535 41.72 2.48 20.31
C ILE A 535 43.05 2.68 19.55
N LEU A 536 43.03 3.51 18.48
CA LEU A 536 44.23 3.81 17.71
C LEU A 536 45.29 4.53 18.57
N ALA A 537 44.90 5.55 19.35
CA ALA A 537 45.78 6.26 20.26
C ALA A 537 46.39 5.33 21.32
N THR A 538 45.61 4.41 21.87
CA THR A 538 46.06 3.40 22.82
C THR A 538 47.08 2.43 22.17
N ALA A 539 46.80 1.98 20.94
CA ALA A 539 47.72 1.13 20.17
C ALA A 539 49.04 1.87 19.86
N LEU A 540 49.00 3.14 19.46
CA LEU A 540 50.18 3.98 19.26
C LEU A 540 50.95 4.22 20.56
N GLY A 541 50.24 4.49 21.67
CA GLY A 541 50.83 4.61 22.99
C GLY A 541 51.53 3.30 23.44
N TRP A 542 50.93 2.17 23.19
CA TRP A 542 51.52 0.84 23.45
C TRP A 542 52.83 0.62 22.76
N THR A 543 52.96 1.06 21.49
CA THR A 543 54.23 0.91 20.74
C THR A 543 55.36 1.76 21.28
N LYS A 544 55.02 2.88 21.94
CA LYS A 544 56.01 3.82 22.54
C LYS A 544 56.40 3.48 23.97
N LEU A 545 55.72 2.49 24.62
CA LEU A 545 56.07 2.04 25.97
C LEU A 545 57.43 1.38 26.03
N PRO A 546 58.22 1.63 27.10
CA PRO A 546 59.50 0.91 27.31
C PRO A 546 59.34 -0.58 27.30
N ALA A 547 60.32 -1.31 26.71
CA ALA A 547 60.31 -2.76 26.59
C ALA A 547 60.11 -3.50 27.94
N VAL A 548 60.61 -2.90 29.03
CA VAL A 548 60.49 -3.45 30.40
C VAL A 548 59.03 -3.56 30.85
N ILE A 549 58.18 -2.63 30.47
CA ILE A 549 56.72 -2.67 30.83
C ILE A 549 55.99 -3.61 29.87
N ARG A 550 56.32 -3.55 28.58
CA ARG A 550 55.66 -4.34 27.53
C ARG A 550 55.88 -5.85 27.70
N HIS A 551 57.06 -6.29 28.17
CA HIS A 551 57.36 -7.70 28.39
C HIS A 551 56.74 -8.29 29.69
N LYS A 552 56.19 -7.44 30.61
CA LYS A 552 55.51 -7.94 31.79
C LYS A 552 54.10 -8.46 31.50
N ILE A 553 53.53 -8.10 30.35
CA ILE A 553 52.18 -8.49 29.97
C ILE A 553 52.31 -9.68 29.00
N PRO A 554 51.66 -10.83 29.26
CA PRO A 554 51.68 -11.99 28.39
C PRO A 554 51.25 -11.65 26.96
N GLU A 555 51.91 -12.25 25.98
CA GLU A 555 51.53 -12.09 24.57
C GLU A 555 50.10 -12.56 24.37
N GLY A 556 49.26 -11.72 23.71
CA GLY A 556 47.83 -11.92 23.46
C GLY A 556 46.90 -11.35 24.53
N SER A 557 47.33 -10.97 25.74
CA SER A 557 46.45 -10.38 26.78
C SER A 557 46.42 -8.84 26.73
N HIS A 558 47.20 -8.21 25.88
CA HIS A 558 47.21 -6.75 25.67
C HIS A 558 45.83 -6.23 25.21
N SER A 559 44.98 -7.04 24.57
CA SER A 559 43.59 -6.68 24.21
C SER A 559 42.72 -6.37 25.43
N ILE A 560 43.01 -6.97 26.59
CA ILE A 560 42.26 -6.74 27.84
C ILE A 560 42.45 -5.29 28.32
N LEU A 561 43.62 -4.69 27.99
CA LEU A 561 43.89 -3.28 28.31
C LEU A 561 42.99 -2.31 27.53
N LEU A 562 42.33 -2.70 26.44
CA LEU A 562 41.37 -1.87 25.74
C LEU A 562 40.06 -1.74 26.51
N ILE A 563 39.70 -2.66 27.38
CA ILE A 563 38.42 -2.61 28.15
C ILE A 563 38.32 -1.31 28.96
N PRO A 564 39.29 -0.93 29.83
CA PRO A 564 39.19 0.33 30.57
C PRO A 564 39.23 1.54 29.65
N VAL A 565 39.88 1.47 28.48
CA VAL A 565 39.88 2.56 27.50
C VAL A 565 38.50 2.74 26.87
N VAL A 566 37.85 1.65 26.48
CA VAL A 566 36.49 1.68 25.92
C VAL A 566 35.50 2.22 26.94
N LEU A 567 35.58 1.76 28.20
CA LEU A 567 34.72 2.25 29.29
C LEU A 567 34.94 3.75 29.58
N PHE A 568 36.23 4.19 29.57
CA PHE A 568 36.55 5.60 29.77
C PHE A 568 36.04 6.49 28.62
N ILE A 569 36.19 6.07 27.38
CA ILE A 569 35.70 6.81 26.21
C ILE A 569 34.16 6.85 26.23
N GLY A 570 33.52 5.73 26.55
CA GLY A 570 32.08 5.68 26.73
C GLY A 570 31.60 6.67 27.78
N TRP A 571 32.17 6.63 28.98
CA TRP A 571 31.86 7.58 30.05
C TRP A 571 32.12 9.03 29.64
N LEU A 572 33.26 9.32 28.98
CA LEU A 572 33.63 10.64 28.52
C LEU A 572 32.63 11.20 27.47
N SER A 573 32.21 10.36 26.52
CA SER A 573 31.25 10.73 25.48
C SER A 573 29.91 11.13 26.09
N PHE A 574 29.41 10.39 27.06
CA PHE A 574 28.16 10.73 27.76
C PHE A 574 28.32 11.94 28.68
N ALA A 575 29.44 12.04 29.41
CA ALA A 575 29.71 13.18 30.29
C ALA A 575 29.85 14.51 29.51
N MET A 576 30.35 14.48 28.27
CA MET A 576 30.49 15.67 27.43
C MET A 576 29.21 15.99 26.62
N SER A 577 28.24 15.10 26.56
CA SER A 577 27.04 15.24 25.71
C SER A 577 26.29 16.54 25.97
N GLU A 578 25.95 16.82 27.21
CA GLU A 578 25.22 18.02 27.63
C GLU A 578 26.02 19.30 27.33
N SER A 579 27.34 19.27 27.57
CA SER A 579 28.21 20.42 27.26
C SER A 579 28.31 20.70 25.75
N ILE A 580 28.35 19.65 24.93
CA ILE A 580 28.38 19.77 23.46
C ILE A 580 27.03 20.30 22.95
N GLU A 581 25.93 19.82 23.55
CA GLU A 581 24.57 20.22 23.20
C GLU A 581 24.35 21.70 23.48
N LEU A 582 24.76 22.17 24.66
CA LEU A 582 24.69 23.59 25.03
C LEU A 582 25.58 24.49 24.15
N TRP A 583 26.76 24.02 23.77
CA TRP A 583 27.73 24.85 23.06
C TRP A 583 27.51 24.86 21.54
N MET A 584 27.08 23.77 20.92
CA MET A 584 26.97 23.62 19.46
C MET A 584 25.53 23.67 18.94
N PHE A 585 24.53 23.39 19.79
CA PHE A 585 23.15 23.14 19.37
C PHE A 585 22.10 23.91 20.20
N ASP A 586 22.49 25.03 20.81
CA ASP A 586 21.61 25.91 21.59
C ASP A 586 20.80 25.17 22.68
N GLY A 587 21.36 24.08 23.22
CA GLY A 587 20.77 23.28 24.29
C GLY A 587 19.76 22.22 23.89
N ASN A 588 19.45 22.07 22.59
CA ASN A 588 18.59 21.00 22.10
C ASN A 588 18.89 20.63 20.65
N VAL A 589 19.60 19.52 20.47
CA VAL A 589 19.99 19.04 19.13
C VAL A 589 18.79 18.80 18.23
N ARG A 590 17.70 18.25 18.76
CA ARG A 590 16.49 17.92 17.97
C ARG A 590 15.85 19.20 17.41
N GLN A 591 15.67 20.22 18.24
CA GLN A 591 15.13 21.50 17.80
C GLN A 591 16.05 22.20 16.80
N TYR A 592 17.36 22.14 17.02
CA TYR A 592 18.34 22.66 16.07
C TYR A 592 18.27 21.97 14.71
N LEU A 593 18.21 20.63 14.67
CA LEU A 593 18.07 19.86 13.44
C LEU A 593 16.79 20.22 12.68
N THR A 594 15.67 20.40 13.41
CA THR A 594 14.37 20.70 12.79
C THR A 594 14.28 22.16 12.32
N ASN A 595 14.70 23.13 13.16
CA ASN A 595 14.49 24.55 12.89
C ASN A 595 15.57 25.13 11.96
N GLU A 596 16.84 24.75 12.15
CA GLU A 596 17.96 25.33 11.41
C GLU A 596 18.32 24.51 10.15
N LEU A 597 18.23 23.19 10.24
CA LEU A 597 18.61 22.31 9.12
C LEU A 597 17.41 21.75 8.34
N GLY A 598 16.16 22.00 8.80
CA GLY A 598 14.94 21.51 8.17
C GLY A 598 14.83 19.98 8.17
N MET A 599 15.60 19.30 9.03
CA MET A 599 15.57 17.84 9.14
C MET A 599 14.63 17.41 10.26
N THR A 600 13.55 16.71 9.91
CA THR A 600 12.66 16.10 10.90
C THR A 600 13.39 14.98 11.65
N PHE A 601 13.19 14.93 12.96
CA PHE A 601 13.78 13.91 13.84
C PHE A 601 12.68 13.07 14.50
N ASP A 602 12.60 11.82 14.11
CA ASP A 602 11.73 10.82 14.75
C ASP A 602 12.51 10.09 15.86
N GLN A 603 11.89 9.83 17.00
CA GLN A 603 12.49 9.04 18.07
C GLN A 603 12.86 7.63 17.59
N ARG A 604 11.92 6.96 16.87
CA ARG A 604 12.12 5.65 16.26
C ARG A 604 12.51 5.84 14.81
N ASN A 605 13.78 5.83 14.53
CA ASN A 605 14.35 6.24 13.25
C ASN A 605 15.31 5.18 12.67
N SER A 606 15.83 5.50 11.49
CA SER A 606 16.74 4.62 10.75
C SER A 606 18.08 4.38 11.44
N LEU A 607 18.55 5.32 12.26
CA LEU A 607 19.79 5.16 13.03
C LEU A 607 19.62 4.09 14.11
N VAL A 608 18.50 4.12 14.85
CA VAL A 608 18.15 3.11 15.87
C VAL A 608 18.09 1.73 15.24
N VAL A 609 17.38 1.61 14.10
CA VAL A 609 17.26 0.34 13.36
C VAL A 609 18.61 -0.12 12.83
N GLY A 610 19.40 0.78 12.26
CA GLY A 610 20.74 0.47 11.72
C GLY A 610 21.63 -0.16 12.78
N ILE A 611 21.65 0.42 13.98
CA ILE A 611 22.43 -0.10 15.12
C ILE A 611 21.85 -1.46 15.60
N ALA A 612 20.56 -1.53 15.88
CA ALA A 612 19.94 -2.73 16.46
C ALA A 612 19.95 -3.92 15.51
N MET A 613 19.59 -3.71 14.25
CA MET A 613 19.60 -4.72 13.21
C MET A 613 21.03 -5.09 12.82
N GLY A 614 21.93 -4.09 12.77
CA GLY A 614 23.36 -4.33 12.60
C GLY A 614 23.91 -5.27 13.66
N PHE A 615 23.55 -5.03 14.92
CA PHE A 615 23.95 -5.89 16.05
C PHE A 615 23.45 -7.33 15.89
N ALA A 616 22.24 -7.54 15.38
CA ALA A 616 21.68 -8.87 15.10
C ALA A 616 22.38 -9.60 13.94
N VAL A 617 22.95 -8.86 12.98
CA VAL A 617 23.56 -9.42 11.77
C VAL A 617 25.08 -9.63 11.94
N ILE A 618 25.73 -8.89 12.86
CA ILE A 618 27.18 -9.02 13.13
C ILE A 618 27.61 -10.48 13.35
N PRO A 619 26.96 -11.32 14.20
CA PRO A 619 27.42 -12.67 14.45
C PRO A 619 27.50 -13.54 13.21
N THR A 620 26.49 -13.43 12.33
CA THR A 620 26.43 -14.19 11.07
C THR A 620 27.59 -13.80 10.13
N ILE A 621 27.82 -12.49 9.94
CA ILE A 621 28.93 -12.00 9.10
C ILE A 621 30.26 -12.38 9.72
N PHE A 622 30.42 -12.19 11.03
CA PHE A 622 31.63 -12.50 11.78
C PHE A 622 32.01 -13.99 11.65
N SER A 623 31.06 -14.90 11.93
CA SER A 623 31.38 -16.34 11.94
C SER A 623 31.86 -16.83 10.58
N ILE A 624 31.14 -16.47 9.51
CA ILE A 624 31.48 -16.87 8.13
C ILE A 624 32.80 -16.22 7.66
N ALA A 625 33.01 -14.94 7.95
CA ALA A 625 34.21 -14.21 7.57
C ALA A 625 35.43 -14.72 8.36
N GLU A 626 35.26 -15.03 9.65
CA GLU A 626 36.31 -15.59 10.52
C GLU A 626 36.76 -16.98 10.03
N ASP A 627 35.81 -17.85 9.68
CA ASP A 627 36.10 -19.15 9.10
C ASP A 627 36.82 -19.03 7.74
N ALA A 628 36.42 -18.06 6.91
CA ALA A 628 37.08 -17.79 5.63
C ALA A 628 38.55 -17.37 5.79
N VAL A 629 38.82 -16.45 6.73
CA VAL A 629 40.19 -15.99 7.02
C VAL A 629 41.02 -17.09 7.67
N PHE A 630 40.44 -17.83 8.61
CA PHE A 630 41.13 -18.90 9.31
C PHE A 630 41.46 -20.09 8.41
N SER A 631 40.63 -20.38 7.40
CA SER A 631 40.84 -21.49 6.46
C SER A 631 41.97 -21.26 5.45
N VAL A 632 42.53 -20.06 5.41
CA VAL A 632 43.67 -19.75 4.52
C VAL A 632 44.87 -20.65 4.90
N PRO A 633 45.47 -21.40 3.95
CA PRO A 633 46.57 -22.30 4.23
C PRO A 633 47.76 -21.61 4.85
N LYS A 634 48.25 -22.10 6.00
CA LYS A 634 49.37 -21.49 6.75
C LYS A 634 50.67 -21.39 5.95
N HIS A 635 50.90 -22.27 4.98
CA HIS A 635 52.11 -22.23 4.16
C HIS A 635 52.18 -20.97 3.29
N LEU A 636 51.04 -20.37 2.87
CA LEU A 636 50.98 -19.11 2.12
C LEU A 636 51.40 -17.92 3.00
N SER A 637 50.85 -17.83 4.21
CA SER A 637 51.21 -16.77 5.17
C SER A 637 52.63 -16.90 5.67
N ASN A 638 53.09 -18.12 6.00
CA ASN A 638 54.46 -18.38 6.44
C ASN A 638 55.50 -18.15 5.31
N GLY A 639 55.16 -18.49 4.05
CA GLY A 639 56.00 -18.18 2.89
C GLY A 639 56.18 -16.69 2.68
N SER A 640 55.12 -15.89 2.80
CA SER A 640 55.18 -14.43 2.73
C SER A 640 56.08 -13.82 3.84
N LEU A 641 55.91 -14.29 5.08
CA LEU A 641 56.72 -13.86 6.22
C LEU A 641 58.20 -14.24 6.05
N ALA A 642 58.48 -15.45 5.52
CA ALA A 642 59.85 -15.93 5.25
C ALA A 642 60.57 -15.10 4.18
N LEU A 643 59.82 -14.49 3.25
CA LEU A 643 60.34 -13.53 2.25
C LEU A 643 60.53 -12.10 2.81
N GLY A 644 60.30 -11.88 4.11
CA GLY A 644 60.52 -10.59 4.78
C GLY A 644 59.33 -9.67 4.78
N ALA A 645 58.15 -10.11 4.38
CA ALA A 645 56.92 -9.30 4.51
C ALA A 645 56.52 -9.16 5.99
N THR A 646 55.96 -7.98 6.34
CA THR A 646 55.38 -7.78 7.68
C THR A 646 54.05 -8.52 7.81
N GLN A 647 53.60 -8.77 9.05
CA GLN A 647 52.25 -9.36 9.30
C GLN A 647 51.14 -8.63 8.58
N TRP A 648 51.18 -7.28 8.57
CA TRP A 648 50.20 -6.45 7.88
C TRP A 648 50.25 -6.61 6.36
N GLN A 649 51.45 -6.65 5.77
CA GLN A 649 51.60 -6.89 4.33
C GLN A 649 51.10 -8.28 3.93
N THR A 650 51.42 -9.29 4.73
CA THR A 650 50.93 -10.67 4.54
C THR A 650 49.42 -10.74 4.65
N LEU A 651 48.81 -10.07 5.65
CA LEU A 651 47.37 -10.01 5.81
C LEU A 651 46.68 -9.42 4.55
N ILE A 652 47.07 -8.23 4.13
CA ILE A 652 46.41 -7.54 3.03
C ILE A 652 46.64 -8.19 1.68
N ARG A 653 47.89 -8.61 1.40
CA ARG A 653 48.29 -9.08 0.06
C ARG A 653 48.13 -10.57 -0.17
N VAL A 654 48.03 -11.37 0.88
CA VAL A 654 47.92 -12.83 0.79
C VAL A 654 46.62 -13.32 1.43
N VAL A 655 46.42 -13.06 2.72
CA VAL A 655 45.33 -13.66 3.48
C VAL A 655 43.98 -13.13 3.03
N LEU A 656 43.81 -11.82 2.98
CA LEU A 656 42.51 -11.20 2.59
C LEU A 656 42.16 -11.47 1.12
N LEU A 657 43.15 -11.49 0.22
CA LEU A 657 42.91 -11.86 -1.17
C LEU A 657 42.42 -13.31 -1.31
N THR A 658 43.06 -14.24 -0.58
CA THR A 658 42.66 -15.66 -0.59
C THR A 658 41.30 -15.87 0.10
N ALA A 659 41.02 -15.13 1.18
CA ALA A 659 39.76 -15.23 1.93
C ALA A 659 38.61 -14.43 1.30
N SER A 660 38.87 -13.55 0.32
CA SER A 660 37.88 -12.61 -0.23
C SER A 660 36.58 -13.24 -0.71
N PRO A 661 36.54 -14.43 -1.36
CA PRO A 661 35.27 -15.06 -1.74
C PRO A 661 34.40 -15.43 -0.52
N GLY A 662 35.07 -15.88 0.56
CA GLY A 662 34.36 -16.21 1.81
C GLY A 662 33.87 -14.98 2.57
N ILE A 663 34.70 -13.92 2.63
CA ILE A 663 34.30 -12.64 3.24
C ILE A 663 33.11 -12.03 2.48
N PHE A 664 33.15 -12.04 1.15
CA PHE A 664 32.03 -11.57 0.33
C PHE A 664 30.76 -12.41 0.60
N SER A 665 30.88 -13.74 0.68
CA SER A 665 29.75 -14.61 1.03
C SER A 665 29.18 -14.26 2.40
N ALA A 666 30.00 -13.94 3.38
CA ALA A 666 29.58 -13.53 4.72
C ALA A 666 28.74 -12.24 4.67
N VAL A 667 29.20 -11.23 3.93
CA VAL A 667 28.48 -9.95 3.76
C VAL A 667 27.13 -10.18 3.09
N MET A 668 27.08 -10.98 2.04
CA MET A 668 25.83 -11.25 1.31
C MET A 668 24.83 -12.07 2.14
N MET A 669 25.31 -13.01 2.95
CA MET A 669 24.45 -13.74 3.88
C MET A 669 23.87 -12.81 4.95
N GLY A 670 24.67 -11.88 5.46
CA GLY A 670 24.21 -10.82 6.35
C GLY A 670 23.17 -9.91 5.69
N LEU A 671 23.38 -9.51 4.44
CA LEU A 671 22.42 -8.71 3.67
C LEU A 671 21.09 -9.45 3.48
N GLY A 672 21.14 -10.73 3.10
CA GLY A 672 19.91 -11.55 2.95
C GLY A 672 19.11 -11.61 4.25
N ARG A 673 19.79 -11.75 5.40
CA ARG A 673 19.16 -11.71 6.73
C ARG A 673 18.57 -10.32 7.04
N ALA A 674 19.29 -9.24 6.74
CA ALA A 674 18.85 -7.88 6.99
C ALA A 674 17.59 -7.52 6.17
N VAL A 675 17.53 -7.93 4.91
CA VAL A 675 16.34 -7.67 4.04
C VAL A 675 15.09 -8.39 4.56
N GLY A 676 15.24 -9.58 5.16
CA GLY A 676 14.14 -10.36 5.72
C GLY A 676 13.77 -10.02 7.17
N GLU A 677 14.50 -9.11 7.84
CA GLU A 677 14.26 -8.81 9.24
C GLU A 677 12.93 -8.08 9.43
N THR A 678 12.10 -8.63 10.31
CA THR A 678 10.74 -8.15 10.52
C THR A 678 10.59 -7.45 11.86
N MET A 679 10.97 -8.13 12.97
CA MET A 679 10.59 -7.73 14.31
C MET A 679 11.40 -6.53 14.85
N ILE A 680 12.69 -6.46 14.51
CA ILE A 680 13.50 -5.30 14.91
C ILE A 680 12.99 -4.05 14.20
N VAL A 681 12.71 -4.14 12.91
CA VAL A 681 12.18 -3.02 12.13
C VAL A 681 10.82 -2.60 12.69
N LEU A 682 9.90 -3.55 12.87
CA LEU A 682 8.55 -3.28 13.37
C LEU A 682 8.55 -2.51 14.69
N MET A 683 9.45 -2.84 15.60
CA MET A 683 9.47 -2.24 16.95
C MET A 683 10.32 -0.98 17.06
N ALA A 684 11.37 -0.87 16.24
CA ALA A 684 12.37 0.19 16.35
C ALA A 684 12.19 1.33 15.33
N THR A 685 11.26 1.21 14.36
CA THR A 685 10.86 2.32 13.47
C THR A 685 9.47 2.84 13.83
N GLY A 686 9.12 4.02 13.35
CA GLY A 686 7.77 4.58 13.47
C GLY A 686 6.73 3.92 12.56
N ASN A 687 7.10 2.92 11.76
CA ASN A 687 6.26 2.24 10.75
C ASN A 687 5.57 3.19 9.75
N THR A 688 6.18 4.32 9.46
CA THR A 688 5.66 5.30 8.50
C THR A 688 6.22 5.03 7.12
N PRO A 689 5.39 4.84 6.09
CA PRO A 689 5.85 4.53 4.72
C PRO A 689 6.33 5.80 4.00
N ILE A 690 7.45 6.37 4.44
CA ILE A 690 8.04 7.60 3.90
C ILE A 690 9.24 7.26 3.03
N MET A 691 9.42 7.98 1.93
CA MET A 691 10.56 7.86 1.01
C MET A 691 11.56 8.97 1.28
N ASP A 692 12.32 8.85 2.36
CA ASP A 692 13.39 9.78 2.72
C ASP A 692 14.66 9.03 3.12
N TRP A 693 15.81 9.52 2.67
CA TRP A 693 17.13 8.98 3.02
C TRP A 693 17.65 9.46 4.38
N SER A 694 16.96 10.37 5.06
CA SER A 694 17.38 10.82 6.38
C SER A 694 17.55 9.65 7.36
N ILE A 695 18.68 9.65 8.10
CA ILE A 695 18.93 8.67 9.16
C ILE A 695 18.04 8.89 10.38
N PHE A 696 17.46 10.09 10.50
CA PHE A 696 16.62 10.51 11.62
C PHE A 696 15.13 10.30 11.37
N GLN A 697 14.74 9.86 10.18
CA GLN A 697 13.37 9.48 9.89
C GLN A 697 13.15 7.96 9.94
N GLY A 698 11.95 7.57 10.36
CA GLY A 698 11.49 6.20 10.36
C GLY A 698 11.31 5.64 8.95
N MET A 699 10.85 4.42 8.86
CA MET A 699 10.53 3.73 7.61
C MET A 699 9.55 2.59 7.86
N ARG A 700 8.93 2.11 6.79
CA ARG A 700 8.12 0.89 6.80
C ARG A 700 8.69 -0.11 5.80
N THR A 701 8.92 -1.35 6.21
CA THR A 701 9.45 -2.40 5.32
C THR A 701 8.36 -3.35 4.85
N LEU A 702 8.59 -4.06 3.74
CA LEU A 702 7.69 -5.10 3.23
C LEU A 702 7.35 -6.13 4.30
N ALA A 703 8.36 -6.66 5.02
CA ALA A 703 8.16 -7.67 6.05
C ALA A 703 7.36 -7.14 7.26
N ALA A 704 7.68 -5.93 7.74
CA ALA A 704 6.96 -5.29 8.84
C ALA A 704 5.51 -4.96 8.44
N ASN A 705 5.29 -4.48 7.21
CA ASN A 705 3.97 -4.20 6.67
C ASN A 705 3.07 -5.44 6.67
N ILE A 706 3.58 -6.57 6.15
CA ILE A 706 2.86 -7.84 6.13
C ILE A 706 2.51 -8.29 7.57
N ALA A 707 3.45 -8.19 8.50
CA ALA A 707 3.24 -8.62 9.88
C ALA A 707 2.16 -7.81 10.61
N VAL A 708 2.05 -6.51 10.31
CA VAL A 708 1.05 -5.61 10.92
C VAL A 708 -0.33 -5.79 10.29
N GLU A 709 -0.40 -5.76 8.96
CA GLU A 709 -1.67 -5.60 8.25
C GLU A 709 -2.33 -6.95 7.87
N MET A 710 -1.56 -8.04 7.77
CA MET A 710 -2.13 -9.34 7.40
C MET A 710 -3.22 -9.83 8.37
N PRO A 711 -3.09 -9.70 9.70
CA PRO A 711 -4.14 -10.12 10.63
C PRO A 711 -5.43 -9.30 10.53
N GLU A 712 -5.37 -8.08 10.02
CA GLU A 712 -6.51 -7.15 9.89
C GLU A 712 -7.15 -7.21 8.51
N SER A 713 -6.52 -7.87 7.53
CA SER A 713 -7.00 -7.94 6.15
C SER A 713 -8.05 -9.04 5.98
N GLU A 714 -9.15 -8.71 5.29
CA GLU A 714 -10.18 -9.68 4.93
C GLU A 714 -9.68 -10.63 3.83
N VAL A 715 -9.86 -11.93 4.03
CA VAL A 715 -9.42 -12.97 3.09
C VAL A 715 -10.09 -12.77 1.73
N GLY A 716 -9.27 -12.68 0.68
CA GLY A 716 -9.75 -12.47 -0.69
C GLY A 716 -9.91 -11.01 -1.11
N SER A 717 -9.83 -10.04 -0.18
CA SER A 717 -9.84 -8.61 -0.50
C SER A 717 -8.59 -8.19 -1.29
N SER A 718 -8.66 -7.03 -1.94
CA SER A 718 -7.50 -6.42 -2.62
C SER A 718 -6.33 -6.21 -1.66
N HIS A 719 -6.60 -5.71 -0.46
CA HIS A 719 -5.60 -5.53 0.60
C HIS A 719 -4.89 -6.85 0.94
N TYR A 720 -5.64 -7.93 1.21
CA TYR A 720 -5.08 -9.26 1.47
C TYR A 720 -4.16 -9.73 0.34
N ARG A 721 -4.63 -9.66 -0.92
CA ARG A 721 -3.88 -10.11 -2.09
C ARG A 721 -2.62 -9.27 -2.34
N ILE A 722 -2.67 -7.95 -2.06
CA ILE A 722 -1.51 -7.06 -2.20
C ILE A 722 -0.47 -7.33 -1.11
N LEU A 723 -0.86 -7.73 0.08
CA LEU A 723 0.10 -8.19 1.10
C LEU A 723 0.82 -9.47 0.65
N PHE A 724 0.13 -10.38 -0.05
CA PHE A 724 0.78 -11.54 -0.71
C PHE A 724 1.69 -11.10 -1.86
N LEU A 725 1.31 -10.07 -2.62
CA LEU A 725 2.19 -9.48 -3.63
C LEU A 725 3.43 -8.85 -2.98
N ALA A 726 3.29 -8.16 -1.86
CA ALA A 726 4.42 -7.64 -1.08
C ALA A 726 5.36 -8.76 -0.61
N ALA A 727 4.81 -9.90 -0.15
CA ALA A 727 5.57 -11.09 0.18
C ALA A 727 6.29 -11.68 -1.05
N PHE A 728 5.63 -11.69 -2.21
CA PHE A 728 6.22 -12.12 -3.46
C PHE A 728 7.35 -11.20 -3.93
N VAL A 729 7.19 -9.88 -3.81
CA VAL A 729 8.26 -8.89 -4.08
C VAL A 729 9.45 -9.10 -3.15
N LEU A 730 9.21 -9.30 -1.86
CA LEU A 730 10.26 -9.62 -0.89
C LEU A 730 11.00 -10.92 -1.23
N PHE A 731 10.28 -11.94 -1.65
CA PHE A 731 10.85 -13.20 -2.13
C PHE A 731 11.75 -12.98 -3.36
N ILE A 732 11.30 -12.19 -4.33
CA ILE A 732 12.09 -11.83 -5.52
C ILE A 732 13.35 -11.05 -5.12
N PHE A 733 13.26 -10.07 -4.22
CA PHE A 733 14.42 -9.32 -3.73
C PHE A 733 15.47 -10.26 -3.11
N THR A 734 15.06 -11.13 -2.20
CA THR A 734 15.96 -12.09 -1.57
C THR A 734 16.57 -13.07 -2.57
N PHE A 735 15.78 -13.52 -3.53
CA PHE A 735 16.25 -14.40 -4.61
C PHE A 735 17.29 -13.70 -5.50
N ILE A 736 17.06 -12.47 -5.92
CA ILE A 736 17.99 -11.68 -6.73
C ILE A 736 19.29 -11.44 -5.97
N PHE A 737 19.23 -10.99 -4.71
CA PHE A 737 20.42 -10.74 -3.91
C PHE A 737 21.24 -12.01 -3.71
N ASN A 738 20.60 -13.14 -3.39
CA ASN A 738 21.30 -14.41 -3.24
C ASN A 738 21.91 -14.92 -4.55
N THR A 739 21.21 -14.73 -5.67
CA THR A 739 21.72 -15.14 -7.00
C THR A 739 22.93 -14.32 -7.41
N VAL A 740 22.87 -12.99 -7.23
CA VAL A 740 24.00 -12.08 -7.49
C VAL A 740 25.18 -12.43 -6.59
N ALA A 741 24.91 -12.69 -5.31
CA ALA A 741 25.90 -13.10 -4.35
C ALA A 741 26.64 -14.38 -4.79
N GLU A 742 25.90 -15.39 -5.19
CA GLU A 742 26.48 -16.67 -5.65
C GLU A 742 27.31 -16.47 -6.93
N PHE A 743 26.80 -15.70 -7.88
CA PHE A 743 27.55 -15.39 -9.11
C PHE A 743 28.87 -14.69 -8.83
N VAL A 744 28.88 -13.65 -7.98
CA VAL A 744 30.10 -12.93 -7.61
C VAL A 744 31.05 -13.84 -6.82
N ARG A 745 30.52 -14.66 -5.92
CA ARG A 745 31.30 -15.65 -5.16
C ARG A 745 32.05 -16.63 -6.11
N GLN A 746 31.34 -17.13 -7.12
CA GLN A 746 31.96 -18.04 -8.10
C GLN A 746 33.05 -17.33 -8.89
N GLN A 747 32.83 -16.12 -9.38
CA GLN A 747 33.85 -15.35 -10.09
C GLN A 747 35.10 -15.10 -9.24
N LEU A 748 34.90 -14.71 -7.96
CA LEU A 748 36.01 -14.48 -7.05
C LEU A 748 36.75 -15.78 -6.76
N ARG A 749 36.06 -16.90 -6.58
CA ARG A 749 36.65 -18.21 -6.38
C ARG A 749 37.48 -18.64 -7.57
N GLU A 750 37.00 -18.53 -8.79
CA GLU A 750 37.75 -18.88 -10.01
C GLU A 750 38.99 -18.00 -10.15
N LYS A 751 38.88 -16.69 -9.88
CA LYS A 751 40.01 -15.78 -9.97
C LYS A 751 41.14 -16.06 -8.94
N TYR A 752 40.77 -16.45 -7.71
CA TYR A 752 41.72 -16.60 -6.62
C TYR A 752 42.02 -18.06 -6.24
N SER A 753 41.33 -19.06 -6.82
CA SER A 753 41.66 -20.49 -6.61
C SER A 753 42.80 -20.98 -7.46
N SER A 754 43.21 -20.21 -8.47
CA SER A 754 44.36 -20.53 -9.33
C SER A 754 45.69 -19.97 -8.79
N MET A 755 45.67 -19.27 -7.67
CA MET A 755 46.87 -18.85 -6.91
C MET A 755 47.16 -19.86 -5.80
#